data_813c174b56e8b32d7954516fe120da06
#
_entry.id   813c174b56e8b32d7954516fe120da06
#
_cell.length_a   1.000
_cell.length_b   1.000
_cell.length_c   1.000
_cell.angle_alpha   90.00
_cell.angle_beta   90.00
_cell.angle_gamma   90.00
#
_symmetry.space_group_name_H-M   'P 1'
#
loop_
_entity.id
_entity.type
_entity.pdbx_description
1 polymer ?
#
loop_
_entity_poly.entity_id
_entity_poly.type
_entity_poly.pdbx_seq_one_letter_code
_entity_poly.pdbx_strand_id
1 'polypeptide(L)'
;MRPVTDLQRKVAPFEVISDMVPAGDQPQAIAEISRRVEAGDGHTVLLGATGTGKTATVAWIAEKLQRPLLVMLPNKTLAAQFANELREMLPNNAVEYFVSYYDYYQPEAYVPQTDTYIEKDSSINSEVERLRHSATNSLLTRRDTIVVSSVSCIYGLGTPQEYVDRMLRVKVGDTFEREALLRKLVGMQYNRNDVAFTRGTFRVRGDTIEIIPMYEELAVRIEMFGDEIERLMTLHPLTGEVMSEDQELYVFPATHYVAGPERMERAINGIEAELAERLDELERGGKLLEAQRLRMRTTYDVEMMRQVGSCSGIENYSRHIDGRGPGTPPNTLLDYFPEDFLLVIDESHVTVPQIGAMYEGDVSRKRVLVEHGFRLPSAIDNRPLTWDEFLDRIGQTIYLSATPGPYELQRVGGDVVEQVIRPTGLVDPEVIIKPTKGQIDDLLEEIRQRAERDERVLVTTLTKRMAEDLTDYLLENGVRARYLHSEVDTLRRVELLRELRVGEYDVLVGINLLREGLDLPEVSLVAILDADKEGFLRSGTSLIQTIGRAARNVSGQVHMYADTVTPSMRRAIEETNRRRDKQVAYNEANGINPQPLRKKIADILDQIVREDADTEQLLIGGGGRQQSRGKAPVPGLSSRARAVAAQAGERTAGGDPTKEASAARGELVGLISELTEQMHAAAAELQFEVAARLRDEIRELKSELRGMHAAGV
;
A
#
# COMPACT_ATOMS: atom_id res chain seq x y z
N MET A 1 -12.10 20.47 8.39
CA MET A 1 -13.55 20.73 8.70
C MET A 1 -14.36 19.73 7.90
N ARG A 2 -15.18 18.93 8.57
CA ARG A 2 -16.01 17.91 7.91
C ARG A 2 -17.00 18.53 6.94
N PRO A 3 -17.34 17.89 5.81
CA PRO A 3 -18.22 18.47 4.82
C PRO A 3 -19.65 18.53 5.34
N VAL A 4 -20.31 19.66 5.08
CA VAL A 4 -21.76 19.79 5.24
C VAL A 4 -22.38 19.31 3.93
N THR A 5 -23.16 18.24 3.99
CA THR A 5 -23.76 17.62 2.80
C THR A 5 -25.16 17.12 3.12
N ASP A 6 -26.06 17.17 2.14
CA ASP A 6 -27.39 16.53 2.15
C ASP A 6 -27.34 15.07 1.66
N LEU A 7 -26.15 14.57 1.30
CA LEU A 7 -25.95 13.18 0.94
C LEU A 7 -26.37 12.27 2.09
N GLN A 8 -27.39 11.47 1.86
CA GLN A 8 -27.76 10.42 2.79
C GLN A 8 -26.82 9.24 2.60
N ARG A 9 -25.95 9.02 3.60
CA ARG A 9 -25.09 7.84 3.60
C ARG A 9 -25.94 6.57 3.66
N LYS A 10 -25.68 5.65 2.75
CA LYS A 10 -26.28 4.32 2.81
C LYS A 10 -25.91 3.66 4.13
N VAL A 11 -26.90 3.18 4.86
CA VAL A 11 -26.73 2.47 6.13
C VAL A 11 -26.95 0.99 5.85
N ALA A 12 -25.87 0.21 5.96
CA ALA A 12 -25.90 -1.25 6.01
C ALA A 12 -25.22 -1.69 7.31
N PRO A 13 -25.63 -2.80 7.93
CA PRO A 13 -24.92 -3.30 9.09
C PRO A 13 -23.56 -3.87 8.69
N PHE A 14 -22.58 -3.75 9.57
CA PHE A 14 -21.40 -4.63 9.50
C PHE A 14 -21.84 -6.02 9.89
N GLU A 15 -21.59 -6.99 9.02
CA GLU A 15 -21.95 -8.39 9.20
C GLU A 15 -20.78 -9.28 8.81
N VAL A 16 -20.23 -10.01 9.78
CA VAL A 16 -19.14 -10.95 9.55
C VAL A 16 -19.69 -12.24 8.96
N ILE A 17 -19.27 -12.55 7.74
CA ILE A 17 -19.60 -13.78 7.03
C ILE A 17 -18.35 -14.63 6.95
N SER A 18 -18.20 -15.59 7.86
CA SER A 18 -17.02 -16.44 7.95
C SER A 18 -17.37 -17.78 8.61
N ASP A 19 -16.67 -18.84 8.18
CA ASP A 19 -16.71 -20.15 8.85
C ASP A 19 -15.98 -20.12 10.20
N MET A 20 -15.17 -19.09 10.45
CA MET A 20 -14.47 -18.91 11.71
C MET A 20 -15.39 -18.33 12.77
N VAL A 21 -15.24 -18.81 14.00
CA VAL A 21 -15.90 -18.26 15.19
C VAL A 21 -14.85 -17.78 16.18
N PRO A 22 -15.15 -16.74 16.98
CA PRO A 22 -14.23 -16.28 18.02
C PRO A 22 -13.83 -17.41 18.96
N ALA A 23 -12.53 -17.60 19.14
CA ALA A 23 -11.99 -18.69 19.98
C ALA A 23 -10.76 -18.21 20.80
N GLY A 24 -10.35 -19.00 21.78
CA GLY A 24 -9.27 -18.63 22.69
C GLY A 24 -9.62 -17.42 23.54
N ASP A 25 -8.78 -16.40 23.54
CA ASP A 25 -9.00 -15.13 24.26
C ASP A 25 -9.91 -14.14 23.47
N GLN A 26 -10.22 -14.42 22.19
CA GLN A 26 -10.96 -13.49 21.32
C GLN A 26 -12.34 -13.11 21.86
N PRO A 27 -13.21 -14.07 22.32
CA PRO A 27 -14.54 -13.70 22.83
C PRO A 27 -14.47 -12.70 23.96
N GLN A 28 -13.53 -12.90 24.89
CA GLN A 28 -13.34 -12.00 26.04
C GLN A 28 -12.76 -10.66 25.60
N ALA A 29 -11.78 -10.66 24.70
CA ALA A 29 -11.17 -9.45 24.16
C ALA A 29 -12.19 -8.58 23.42
N ILE A 30 -13.01 -9.17 22.54
CA ILE A 30 -14.09 -8.48 21.82
C ILE A 30 -15.09 -7.87 22.81
N ALA A 31 -15.54 -8.65 23.81
CA ALA A 31 -16.50 -8.18 24.80
C ALA A 31 -15.96 -7.01 25.61
N GLU A 32 -14.72 -7.13 26.11
CA GLU A 32 -14.10 -6.11 26.96
C GLU A 32 -13.77 -4.83 26.19
N ILE A 33 -13.19 -4.93 24.98
CA ILE A 33 -12.91 -3.76 24.14
C ILE A 33 -14.21 -3.03 23.80
N SER A 34 -15.25 -3.76 23.36
CA SER A 34 -16.54 -3.16 23.04
C SER A 34 -17.16 -2.46 24.24
N ARG A 35 -17.12 -3.10 25.41
CA ARG A 35 -17.60 -2.50 26.66
C ARG A 35 -16.88 -1.18 27.00
N ARG A 36 -15.55 -1.15 26.85
CA ARG A 36 -14.74 0.07 27.11
C ARG A 36 -15.10 1.18 26.12
N VAL A 37 -15.23 0.85 24.84
CA VAL A 37 -15.63 1.82 23.80
C VAL A 37 -17.05 2.35 24.07
N GLU A 38 -18.01 1.48 24.42
CA GLU A 38 -19.38 1.88 24.76
C GLU A 38 -19.44 2.71 26.06
N ALA A 39 -18.52 2.46 26.99
CA ALA A 39 -18.39 3.25 28.23
C ALA A 39 -17.77 4.64 27.99
N GLY A 40 -17.25 4.91 26.80
CA GLY A 40 -16.65 6.20 26.44
C GLY A 40 -15.14 6.29 26.71
N ASP A 41 -14.46 5.17 26.98
CA ASP A 41 -13.02 5.17 27.18
C ASP A 41 -12.32 5.67 25.91
N GLY A 42 -11.47 6.68 26.05
CA GLY A 42 -10.76 7.29 24.91
C GLY A 42 -9.68 6.40 24.31
N HIS A 43 -9.11 5.52 25.11
CA HIS A 43 -8.00 4.66 24.72
C HIS A 43 -8.18 3.24 25.23
N THR A 44 -7.92 2.24 24.38
CA THR A 44 -7.93 0.83 24.75
C THR A 44 -6.72 0.15 24.10
N VAL A 45 -6.02 -0.69 24.84
CA VAL A 45 -4.87 -1.44 24.32
C VAL A 45 -5.19 -2.92 24.29
N LEU A 46 -5.04 -3.54 23.11
CA LEU A 46 -5.03 -4.99 22.94
C LEU A 46 -3.58 -5.48 22.84
N LEU A 47 -3.11 -6.14 23.88
CA LEU A 47 -1.87 -6.89 23.87
C LEU A 47 -2.15 -8.22 23.16
N GLY A 48 -1.94 -8.24 21.85
CA GLY A 48 -2.24 -9.39 21.00
C GLY A 48 -0.97 -10.06 20.49
N ALA A 49 -0.69 -11.28 20.93
CA ALA A 49 0.46 -12.04 20.43
C ALA A 49 0.35 -12.30 18.93
N THR A 50 1.49 -12.57 18.28
CA THR A 50 1.52 -12.88 16.85
C THR A 50 0.74 -14.18 16.56
N GLY A 51 -0.14 -14.14 15.54
CA GLY A 51 -0.92 -15.33 15.13
C GLY A 51 -2.17 -15.59 15.97
N THR A 52 -2.61 -14.66 16.82
CA THR A 52 -3.85 -14.80 17.61
C THR A 52 -5.11 -14.33 16.89
N GLY A 53 -5.01 -13.86 15.63
CA GLY A 53 -6.15 -13.40 14.84
C GLY A 53 -6.63 -12.01 15.21
N LYS A 54 -5.72 -11.05 15.43
CA LYS A 54 -6.06 -9.64 15.72
C LYS A 54 -6.97 -9.02 14.65
N THR A 55 -6.73 -9.29 13.36
CA THR A 55 -7.56 -8.79 12.26
C THR A 55 -9.01 -9.26 12.40
N ALA A 56 -9.20 -10.56 12.65
CA ALA A 56 -10.53 -11.12 12.87
C ALA A 56 -11.22 -10.50 14.09
N THR A 57 -10.47 -10.26 15.18
CA THR A 57 -10.97 -9.56 16.36
C THR A 57 -11.49 -8.16 16.00
N VAL A 58 -10.80 -7.42 15.13
CA VAL A 58 -11.25 -6.10 14.64
C VAL A 58 -12.54 -6.22 13.82
N ALA A 59 -12.68 -7.25 12.96
CA ALA A 59 -13.90 -7.49 12.19
C ALA A 59 -15.11 -7.70 13.12
N TRP A 60 -15.00 -8.53 14.14
CA TRP A 60 -16.06 -8.75 15.12
C TRP A 60 -16.34 -7.53 16.03
N ILE A 61 -15.32 -6.69 16.30
CA ILE A 61 -15.52 -5.41 16.99
C ILE A 61 -16.32 -4.46 16.10
N ALA A 62 -16.01 -4.39 14.79
CA ALA A 62 -16.76 -3.59 13.82
C ALA A 62 -18.23 -4.02 13.76
N GLU A 63 -18.48 -5.34 13.67
CA GLU A 63 -19.82 -5.91 13.70
C GLU A 63 -20.57 -5.56 15.00
N LYS A 64 -19.91 -5.63 16.13
CA LYS A 64 -20.53 -5.34 17.42
C LYS A 64 -20.83 -3.87 17.65
N LEU A 65 -19.92 -2.99 17.26
CA LEU A 65 -20.02 -1.54 17.52
C LEU A 65 -20.74 -0.77 16.42
N GLN A 66 -20.87 -1.31 15.20
CA GLN A 66 -21.57 -0.70 14.07
C GLN A 66 -21.13 0.75 13.76
N ARG A 67 -19.83 1.03 13.86
CA ARG A 67 -19.24 2.35 13.61
C ARG A 67 -18.23 2.29 12.48
N PRO A 68 -18.11 3.35 11.65
CA PRO A 68 -17.03 3.44 10.67
C PRO A 68 -15.65 3.34 11.33
N LEU A 69 -14.71 2.63 10.69
CA LEU A 69 -13.37 2.42 11.22
C LEU A 69 -12.30 2.99 10.31
N LEU A 70 -11.28 3.60 10.92
CA LEU A 70 -9.98 3.81 10.30
C LEU A 70 -8.98 2.87 10.95
N VAL A 71 -8.34 2.00 10.16
CA VAL A 71 -7.27 1.11 10.62
C VAL A 71 -5.96 1.62 10.07
N MET A 72 -5.04 2.01 10.95
CA MET A 72 -3.72 2.51 10.58
C MET A 72 -2.64 1.46 10.80
N LEU A 73 -1.80 1.25 9.79
CA LEU A 73 -0.68 0.30 9.81
C LEU A 73 0.65 0.97 9.40
N PRO A 74 1.80 0.42 9.81
CA PRO A 74 3.09 1.06 9.59
C PRO A 74 3.58 1.02 8.14
N ASN A 75 3.05 0.13 7.30
CA ASN A 75 3.47 -0.01 5.90
C ASN A 75 2.36 -0.51 4.96
N LYS A 76 2.59 -0.37 3.65
CA LYS A 76 1.63 -0.74 2.59
C LYS A 76 1.30 -2.23 2.58
N THR A 77 2.30 -3.09 2.76
CA THR A 77 2.16 -4.56 2.68
C THR A 77 1.24 -5.08 3.79
N LEU A 78 1.46 -4.63 5.03
CA LEU A 78 0.57 -4.97 6.15
C LEU A 78 -0.83 -4.43 5.94
N ALA A 79 -0.95 -3.20 5.44
CA ALA A 79 -2.25 -2.60 5.16
C ALA A 79 -3.00 -3.40 4.08
N ALA A 80 -2.34 -3.86 3.02
CA ALA A 80 -2.94 -4.71 2.00
C ALA A 80 -3.40 -6.06 2.57
N GLN A 81 -2.54 -6.73 3.35
CA GLN A 81 -2.90 -7.99 4.00
C GLN A 81 -4.10 -7.83 4.93
N PHE A 82 -4.11 -6.78 5.76
CA PHE A 82 -5.18 -6.50 6.71
C PHE A 82 -6.51 -6.20 5.98
N ALA A 83 -6.45 -5.41 4.91
CA ALA A 83 -7.62 -5.09 4.09
C ALA A 83 -8.22 -6.34 3.44
N ASN A 84 -7.38 -7.22 2.88
CA ASN A 84 -7.85 -8.45 2.25
C ASN A 84 -8.47 -9.43 3.27
N GLU A 85 -7.84 -9.61 4.42
CA GLU A 85 -8.41 -10.43 5.50
C GLU A 85 -9.77 -9.87 5.96
N LEU A 86 -9.93 -8.53 6.05
CA LEU A 86 -11.22 -7.93 6.37
C LEU A 86 -12.27 -8.08 5.26
N ARG A 87 -11.88 -7.97 3.98
CA ARG A 87 -12.78 -8.17 2.84
C ARG A 87 -13.33 -9.60 2.80
N GLU A 88 -12.49 -10.60 3.10
CA GLU A 88 -12.93 -11.99 3.21
C GLU A 88 -13.97 -12.18 4.33
N MET A 89 -13.84 -11.45 5.44
CA MET A 89 -14.76 -11.56 6.57
C MET A 89 -16.01 -10.67 6.46
N LEU A 90 -15.91 -9.55 5.73
CA LEU A 90 -16.95 -8.53 5.59
C LEU A 90 -17.27 -8.27 4.10
N PRO A 91 -17.67 -9.31 3.32
CA PRO A 91 -17.79 -9.23 1.85
C PRO A 91 -18.87 -8.25 1.36
N ASN A 92 -19.85 -7.91 2.21
CA ASN A 92 -20.95 -7.01 1.86
C ASN A 92 -20.72 -5.57 2.30
N ASN A 93 -19.63 -5.29 3.03
CA ASN A 93 -19.30 -3.98 3.56
C ASN A 93 -18.17 -3.30 2.77
N ALA A 94 -18.06 -1.98 2.88
CA ALA A 94 -17.01 -1.24 2.20
C ALA A 94 -15.69 -1.35 2.99
N VAL A 95 -14.80 -2.25 2.57
CA VAL A 95 -13.43 -2.35 3.08
C VAL A 95 -12.48 -1.74 2.07
N GLU A 96 -12.06 -0.53 2.37
CA GLU A 96 -11.28 0.34 1.48
C GLU A 96 -9.79 0.34 1.84
N TYR A 97 -8.96 0.65 0.85
CA TYR A 97 -7.51 0.68 0.99
C TYR A 97 -6.97 2.06 0.64
N PHE A 98 -6.24 2.69 1.56
CA PHE A 98 -5.74 4.05 1.38
C PHE A 98 -4.26 4.17 1.76
N VAL A 99 -3.39 4.04 0.78
CA VAL A 99 -1.92 4.16 0.96
C VAL A 99 -1.34 5.16 -0.03
N SER A 100 -0.03 5.38 0.00
CA SER A 100 0.64 6.21 -1.01
C SER A 100 0.53 5.53 -2.39
N TYR A 101 0.03 6.25 -3.39
CA TYR A 101 -0.16 5.77 -4.76
C TYR A 101 1.11 5.76 -5.62
N TYR A 102 2.25 6.10 -5.04
CA TYR A 102 3.54 6.01 -5.72
C TYR A 102 4.15 4.63 -5.57
N ASP A 103 4.46 3.95 -6.68
CA ASP A 103 5.28 2.74 -6.70
C ASP A 103 6.74 3.08 -6.41
N TYR A 104 7.20 4.16 -7.04
CA TYR A 104 8.48 4.81 -6.77
C TYR A 104 8.24 6.27 -6.43
N TYR A 105 8.92 6.76 -5.41
CA TYR A 105 8.83 8.15 -5.01
C TYR A 105 10.17 8.69 -4.55
N GLN A 106 10.73 9.59 -5.35
CA GLN A 106 11.86 10.44 -4.98
C GLN A 106 11.34 11.84 -4.71
N PRO A 107 11.29 12.29 -3.47
CA PRO A 107 10.83 13.63 -3.15
C PRO A 107 11.78 14.68 -3.72
N GLU A 108 11.23 15.80 -4.18
CA GLU A 108 12.01 16.99 -4.53
C GLU A 108 12.89 17.40 -3.34
N ALA A 109 14.18 17.58 -3.56
CA ALA A 109 15.11 18.00 -2.53
C ALA A 109 16.24 18.85 -3.11
N TYR A 110 16.90 19.61 -2.25
CA TYR A 110 18.11 20.35 -2.61
C TYR A 110 19.20 20.13 -1.57
N VAL A 111 20.40 19.82 -2.04
CA VAL A 111 21.59 19.61 -1.21
C VAL A 111 22.53 20.79 -1.37
N PRO A 112 22.51 21.79 -0.45
CA PRO A 112 23.29 23.02 -0.59
C PRO A 112 24.80 22.79 -0.68
N GLN A 113 25.33 21.74 -0.02
CA GLN A 113 26.76 21.46 0.02
C GLN A 113 27.36 21.09 -1.36
N THR A 114 26.54 20.49 -2.22
CA THR A 114 26.94 20.04 -3.56
C THR A 114 26.25 20.80 -4.67
N ASP A 115 25.43 21.83 -4.33
CA ASP A 115 24.55 22.57 -5.28
C ASP A 115 23.75 21.60 -6.18
N THR A 116 23.23 20.51 -5.57
CA THR A 116 22.53 19.48 -6.28
C THR A 116 21.03 19.59 -6.04
N TYR A 117 20.29 19.88 -7.10
CA TYR A 117 18.83 19.80 -7.08
C TYR A 117 18.38 18.42 -7.53
N ILE A 118 17.59 17.78 -6.70
CA ILE A 118 16.95 16.49 -6.96
C ILE A 118 15.52 16.78 -7.35
N GLU A 119 15.19 16.56 -8.62
CA GLU A 119 13.83 16.71 -9.09
C GLU A 119 12.91 15.63 -8.51
N LYS A 120 11.63 16.00 -8.29
CA LYS A 120 10.61 15.00 -7.92
C LYS A 120 10.50 13.98 -9.05
N ASP A 121 10.78 12.73 -8.75
CA ASP A 121 10.54 11.61 -9.64
C ASP A 121 9.57 10.63 -8.99
N SER A 122 8.54 10.22 -9.73
CA SER A 122 7.51 9.34 -9.18
C SER A 122 6.81 8.58 -10.29
N SER A 123 6.60 7.29 -10.06
CA SER A 123 5.65 6.50 -10.84
C SER A 123 4.36 6.33 -10.05
N ILE A 124 3.24 6.67 -10.68
CA ILE A 124 1.91 6.55 -10.09
C ILE A 124 1.33 5.19 -10.45
N ASN A 125 0.88 4.47 -9.43
CA ASN A 125 0.08 3.27 -9.59
C ASN A 125 -1.39 3.70 -9.75
N SER A 126 -1.92 3.53 -10.96
CA SER A 126 -3.28 3.94 -11.29
C SER A 126 -4.33 3.17 -10.51
N GLU A 127 -4.03 1.93 -10.10
CA GLU A 127 -4.96 1.13 -9.31
C GLU A 127 -5.01 1.60 -7.86
N VAL A 128 -3.85 1.88 -7.26
CA VAL A 128 -3.82 2.47 -5.91
C VAL A 128 -4.46 3.86 -5.88
N GLU A 129 -4.34 4.63 -6.97
CA GLU A 129 -5.05 5.91 -7.12
C GLU A 129 -6.57 5.71 -7.13
N ARG A 130 -7.08 4.72 -7.89
CA ARG A 130 -8.49 4.33 -7.88
C ARG A 130 -8.97 3.98 -6.47
N LEU A 131 -8.24 3.13 -5.75
CA LEU A 131 -8.58 2.70 -4.39
C LEU A 131 -8.64 3.88 -3.41
N ARG A 132 -7.78 4.90 -3.58
CA ARG A 132 -7.83 6.12 -2.77
C ARG A 132 -9.10 6.94 -3.04
N HIS A 133 -9.50 7.06 -4.31
CA HIS A 133 -10.77 7.71 -4.68
C HIS A 133 -11.98 6.89 -4.21
N SER A 134 -11.92 5.56 -4.29
CA SER A 134 -12.95 4.67 -3.74
C SER A 134 -13.12 4.89 -2.25
N ALA A 135 -12.04 4.96 -1.48
CA ALA A 135 -12.10 5.19 -0.04
C ALA A 135 -12.79 6.53 0.32
N THR A 136 -12.45 7.62 -0.36
CA THR A 136 -13.11 8.91 -0.12
C THR A 136 -14.57 8.92 -0.54
N ASN A 137 -14.90 8.25 -1.66
CA ASN A 137 -16.27 8.07 -2.10
C ASN A 137 -17.10 7.27 -1.05
N SER A 138 -16.61 6.12 -0.62
CA SER A 138 -17.28 5.28 0.38
C SER A 138 -17.50 6.02 1.70
N LEU A 139 -16.55 6.80 2.17
CA LEU A 139 -16.70 7.62 3.39
C LEU A 139 -17.80 8.68 3.27
N LEU A 140 -18.03 9.21 2.08
CA LEU A 140 -19.08 10.22 1.85
C LEU A 140 -20.45 9.60 1.60
N THR A 141 -20.52 8.38 1.04
CA THR A 141 -21.78 7.76 0.59
C THR A 141 -22.27 6.61 1.47
N ARG A 142 -21.43 6.03 2.34
CA ARG A 142 -21.74 4.86 3.16
C ARG A 142 -21.38 5.07 4.62
N ARG A 143 -22.09 4.36 5.52
CA ARG A 143 -21.77 4.30 6.95
C ARG A 143 -20.94 3.07 7.31
N ASP A 144 -21.15 1.98 6.60
CA ASP A 144 -20.50 0.68 6.78
C ASP A 144 -19.12 0.62 6.11
N THR A 145 -18.27 1.61 6.42
CA THR A 145 -16.98 1.78 5.78
C THR A 145 -15.84 1.53 6.76
N ILE A 146 -14.92 0.65 6.38
CA ILE A 146 -13.62 0.47 7.04
C ILE A 146 -12.55 0.91 6.05
N VAL A 147 -11.73 1.89 6.41
CA VAL A 147 -10.57 2.27 5.62
C VAL A 147 -9.32 1.74 6.28
N VAL A 148 -8.57 0.90 5.58
CA VAL A 148 -7.27 0.40 5.99
C VAL A 148 -6.19 1.26 5.35
N SER A 149 -5.37 1.91 6.15
CA SER A 149 -4.42 2.91 5.67
C SER A 149 -3.03 2.76 6.27
N SER A 150 -2.02 3.22 5.54
CA SER A 150 -0.73 3.57 6.13
C SER A 150 -0.79 5.00 6.70
N VAL A 151 0.35 5.52 7.20
CA VAL A 151 0.46 6.92 7.63
C VAL A 151 0.13 7.96 6.52
N SER A 152 -0.14 7.52 5.30
CA SER A 152 -0.60 8.39 4.21
C SER A 152 -1.90 9.13 4.53
N CYS A 153 -2.71 8.63 5.44
CA CYS A 153 -3.97 9.26 5.86
C CYS A 153 -3.81 10.58 6.60
N ILE A 154 -2.61 10.89 7.13
CA ILE A 154 -2.33 12.17 7.82
C ILE A 154 -1.72 13.22 6.88
N TYR A 155 -1.47 12.87 5.61
CA TYR A 155 -0.98 13.81 4.61
C TYR A 155 -2.11 14.63 3.99
N GLY A 156 -1.74 15.80 3.48
CA GLY A 156 -2.67 16.72 2.83
C GLY A 156 -3.46 16.05 1.70
N LEU A 157 -4.76 16.24 1.75
CA LEU A 157 -5.74 15.85 0.74
C LEU A 157 -6.60 17.08 0.43
N GLY A 158 -7.28 17.10 -0.69
CA GLY A 158 -8.18 18.19 -1.03
C GLY A 158 -9.30 18.40 0.00
N THR A 159 -9.89 19.58 -0.01
CA THR A 159 -10.97 19.94 0.92
C THR A 159 -12.20 19.05 0.70
N PRO A 160 -12.69 18.30 1.69
CA PRO A 160 -13.87 17.43 1.52
C PRO A 160 -15.10 18.19 1.04
N GLN A 161 -15.30 19.42 1.49
CA GLN A 161 -16.42 20.25 1.09
C GLN A 161 -16.42 20.54 -0.42
N GLU A 162 -15.27 20.95 -0.99
CA GLU A 162 -15.16 21.20 -2.43
C GLU A 162 -15.39 19.91 -3.24
N TYR A 163 -14.92 18.77 -2.72
CA TYR A 163 -15.11 17.48 -3.37
C TYR A 163 -16.61 17.12 -3.48
N VAL A 164 -17.39 17.38 -2.43
CA VAL A 164 -18.85 17.21 -2.41
C VAL A 164 -19.55 18.27 -3.25
N ASP A 165 -19.21 19.56 -3.11
CA ASP A 165 -19.89 20.65 -3.81
C ASP A 165 -19.70 20.56 -5.33
N ARG A 166 -18.61 19.94 -5.78
CA ARG A 166 -18.29 19.77 -7.21
C ARG A 166 -18.87 18.50 -7.82
N MET A 167 -19.31 17.53 -7.02
CA MET A 167 -19.87 16.31 -7.56
C MET A 167 -21.02 16.60 -8.55
N LEU A 168 -21.19 15.72 -9.52
CA LEU A 168 -22.34 15.72 -10.39
C LEU A 168 -23.40 14.78 -9.77
N ARG A 169 -24.56 15.32 -9.50
CA ARG A 169 -25.75 14.56 -9.11
C ARG A 169 -26.77 14.62 -10.24
N VAL A 170 -27.24 13.50 -10.68
CA VAL A 170 -28.21 13.38 -11.77
C VAL A 170 -29.28 12.38 -11.41
N LYS A 171 -30.53 12.71 -11.77
CA LYS A 171 -31.71 11.84 -11.61
C LYS A 171 -32.44 11.68 -12.94
N VAL A 172 -33.11 10.57 -13.10
CA VAL A 172 -34.04 10.37 -14.22
C VAL A 172 -35.15 11.44 -14.14
N GLY A 173 -35.38 12.13 -15.26
CA GLY A 173 -36.33 13.24 -15.35
C GLY A 173 -35.74 14.64 -15.05
N ASP A 174 -34.47 14.72 -14.61
CA ASP A 174 -33.79 16.02 -14.46
C ASP A 174 -33.59 16.67 -15.84
N THR A 175 -33.65 17.99 -15.88
CA THR A 175 -33.38 18.78 -17.08
C THR A 175 -32.02 19.47 -16.98
N PHE A 176 -31.12 19.13 -17.90
CA PHE A 176 -29.79 19.72 -18.01
C PHE A 176 -29.51 20.13 -19.45
N GLU A 177 -29.06 21.37 -19.67
CA GLU A 177 -28.43 21.70 -20.93
C GLU A 177 -27.19 20.83 -21.13
N ARG A 178 -27.13 20.05 -22.23
CA ARG A 178 -26.03 19.10 -22.50
C ARG A 178 -24.65 19.75 -22.38
N GLU A 179 -24.47 20.93 -22.95
CA GLU A 179 -23.20 21.67 -22.90
C GLU A 179 -22.82 22.08 -21.46
N ALA A 180 -23.79 22.39 -20.61
CA ALA A 180 -23.55 22.68 -19.19
C ALA A 180 -23.08 21.42 -18.44
N LEU A 181 -23.66 20.26 -18.75
CA LEU A 181 -23.24 18.98 -18.20
C LEU A 181 -21.80 18.63 -18.59
N LEU A 182 -21.45 18.82 -19.87
CA LEU A 182 -20.07 18.59 -20.33
C LEU A 182 -19.08 19.55 -19.71
N ARG A 183 -19.43 20.84 -19.59
CA ARG A 183 -18.59 21.84 -18.87
C ARG A 183 -18.39 21.48 -17.39
N LYS A 184 -19.44 20.93 -16.76
CA LYS A 184 -19.33 20.45 -15.37
C LYS A 184 -18.35 19.31 -15.25
N LEU A 185 -18.38 18.31 -16.15
CA LEU A 185 -17.41 17.20 -16.16
C LEU A 185 -15.97 17.70 -16.34
N VAL A 186 -15.72 18.61 -17.25
CA VAL A 186 -14.40 19.24 -17.44
C VAL A 186 -13.97 20.00 -16.16
N GLY A 187 -14.90 20.76 -15.54
CA GLY A 187 -14.66 21.45 -14.27
C GLY A 187 -14.37 20.49 -13.09
N MET A 188 -14.79 19.25 -13.20
CA MET A 188 -14.47 18.14 -12.26
C MET A 188 -13.16 17.42 -12.62
N GLN A 189 -12.40 17.94 -13.60
CA GLN A 189 -11.12 17.39 -14.08
C GLN A 189 -11.26 16.04 -14.82
N TYR A 190 -12.45 15.74 -15.41
CA TYR A 190 -12.58 14.66 -16.37
C TYR A 190 -12.14 15.10 -17.75
N ASN A 191 -11.38 14.27 -18.45
CA ASN A 191 -10.92 14.54 -19.80
C ASN A 191 -11.87 13.93 -20.85
N ARG A 192 -12.23 14.71 -21.88
CA ARG A 192 -12.98 14.14 -23.01
C ARG A 192 -12.04 13.29 -23.86
N ASN A 193 -12.39 12.02 -24.04
CA ASN A 193 -11.65 11.12 -24.91
C ASN A 193 -12.63 10.14 -25.59
N ASP A 194 -12.95 10.41 -26.84
CA ASP A 194 -13.91 9.60 -27.60
C ASP A 194 -13.25 8.33 -28.19
N VAL A 195 -11.91 8.20 -28.13
CA VAL A 195 -11.13 7.08 -28.67
C VAL A 195 -10.66 6.14 -27.58
N ALA A 196 -9.86 6.64 -26.62
CA ALA A 196 -9.34 5.87 -25.51
C ALA A 196 -10.21 6.15 -24.27
N PHE A 197 -11.18 5.26 -24.03
CA PHE A 197 -12.11 5.37 -22.92
C PHE A 197 -11.53 4.68 -21.69
N THR A 198 -10.96 5.46 -20.81
CA THR A 198 -10.24 5.01 -19.59
C THR A 198 -10.76 5.74 -18.36
N ARG A 199 -10.32 5.33 -17.16
CA ARG A 199 -10.66 6.01 -15.89
C ARG A 199 -10.35 7.51 -15.97
N GLY A 200 -11.22 8.34 -15.39
CA GLY A 200 -11.10 9.80 -15.41
C GLY A 200 -11.40 10.44 -16.77
N THR A 201 -11.97 9.67 -17.71
CA THR A 201 -12.41 10.20 -19.01
C THR A 201 -13.91 10.07 -19.21
N PHE A 202 -14.42 10.93 -20.09
CA PHE A 202 -15.78 10.79 -20.60
C PHE A 202 -15.78 10.86 -22.13
N ARG A 203 -16.78 10.26 -22.74
CA ARG A 203 -17.03 10.32 -24.18
C ARG A 203 -18.48 10.68 -24.47
N VAL A 204 -18.73 11.23 -25.65
CA VAL A 204 -20.05 11.68 -26.06
C VAL A 204 -20.40 11.10 -27.44
N ARG A 205 -21.54 10.44 -27.55
CA ARG A 205 -22.06 9.89 -28.80
C ARG A 205 -23.52 10.23 -28.95
N GLY A 206 -23.81 11.28 -29.77
CA GLY A 206 -25.18 11.79 -29.90
C GLY A 206 -25.68 12.35 -28.55
N ASP A 207 -26.79 11.84 -28.09
CA ASP A 207 -27.42 12.23 -26.83
C ASP A 207 -26.99 11.35 -25.63
N THR A 208 -25.94 10.55 -25.82
CA THR A 208 -25.40 9.66 -24.81
C THR A 208 -24.06 10.18 -24.31
N ILE A 209 -23.92 10.30 -23.00
CA ILE A 209 -22.67 10.64 -22.29
C ILE A 209 -22.25 9.43 -21.48
N GLU A 210 -21.03 8.97 -21.66
CA GLU A 210 -20.45 7.87 -20.89
C GLU A 210 -19.21 8.37 -20.13
N ILE A 211 -19.09 7.97 -18.87
CA ILE A 211 -18.04 8.41 -17.95
C ILE A 211 -17.46 7.18 -17.26
N ILE A 212 -16.13 7.02 -17.18
CA ILE A 212 -15.52 6.07 -16.25
C ILE A 212 -15.00 6.88 -15.06
N PRO A 213 -15.68 6.78 -13.88
CA PRO A 213 -15.23 7.47 -12.67
C PRO A 213 -13.82 7.05 -12.24
N MET A 214 -13.10 7.91 -11.50
CA MET A 214 -11.77 7.58 -10.99
C MET A 214 -11.78 6.45 -9.96
N TYR A 215 -12.88 6.26 -9.26
CA TYR A 215 -13.06 5.30 -8.16
C TYR A 215 -13.73 3.99 -8.59
N GLU A 216 -14.13 3.85 -9.86
CA GLU A 216 -14.88 2.70 -10.37
C GLU A 216 -14.18 2.09 -11.59
N GLU A 217 -14.47 0.82 -11.85
CA GLU A 217 -14.08 0.13 -13.07
C GLU A 217 -15.20 0.14 -14.11
N LEU A 218 -16.43 0.30 -13.64
CA LEU A 218 -17.61 0.36 -14.48
C LEU A 218 -17.84 1.77 -15.02
N ALA A 219 -18.41 1.87 -16.19
CA ALA A 219 -18.80 3.14 -16.79
C ALA A 219 -20.23 3.52 -16.39
N VAL A 220 -20.45 4.79 -16.18
CA VAL A 220 -21.77 5.39 -16.03
C VAL A 220 -22.22 5.93 -17.39
N ARG A 221 -23.41 5.59 -17.82
CA ARG A 221 -24.05 6.12 -19.02
C ARG A 221 -25.26 6.96 -18.66
N ILE A 222 -25.30 8.16 -19.22
CA ILE A 222 -26.41 9.11 -19.12
C ILE A 222 -27.01 9.21 -20.51
N GLU A 223 -28.24 8.74 -20.71
CA GLU A 223 -29.00 8.89 -21.94
C GLU A 223 -29.94 10.08 -21.79
N MET A 224 -29.88 11.00 -22.76
CA MET A 224 -30.67 12.22 -22.76
C MET A 224 -31.64 12.21 -23.96
N PHE A 225 -32.78 12.82 -23.76
CA PHE A 225 -33.70 13.15 -24.86
C PHE A 225 -33.88 14.69 -24.86
N GLY A 226 -33.16 15.36 -25.77
CA GLY A 226 -32.97 16.81 -25.69
C GLY A 226 -32.19 17.18 -24.43
N ASP A 227 -32.81 17.98 -23.53
CA ASP A 227 -32.23 18.39 -22.26
C ASP A 227 -32.72 17.54 -21.06
N GLU A 228 -33.59 16.55 -21.29
CA GLU A 228 -34.09 15.68 -20.21
C GLU A 228 -33.25 14.39 -20.10
N ILE A 229 -32.92 14.00 -18.89
CA ILE A 229 -32.26 12.72 -18.59
C ILE A 229 -33.30 11.62 -18.61
N GLU A 230 -33.24 10.74 -19.63
CA GLU A 230 -34.21 9.66 -19.83
C GLU A 230 -33.82 8.40 -19.07
N ARG A 231 -32.54 8.04 -19.10
CA ARG A 231 -32.01 6.82 -18.43
C ARG A 231 -30.63 7.02 -17.85
N LEU A 232 -30.40 6.37 -16.72
CA LEU A 232 -29.10 6.28 -16.06
C LEU A 232 -28.73 4.81 -15.93
N MET A 233 -27.53 4.45 -16.35
CA MET A 233 -27.09 3.05 -16.38
C MET A 233 -25.64 2.95 -15.93
N THR A 234 -25.34 1.85 -15.25
CA THR A 234 -23.98 1.40 -15.02
C THR A 234 -23.67 0.25 -15.97
N LEU A 235 -22.55 0.29 -16.66
CA LEU A 235 -22.21 -0.69 -17.70
C LEU A 235 -20.73 -1.05 -17.71
N HIS A 236 -20.48 -2.22 -18.28
CA HIS A 236 -19.12 -2.69 -18.49
C HIS A 236 -18.46 -1.89 -19.65
N PRO A 237 -17.31 -1.23 -19.44
CA PRO A 237 -16.74 -0.28 -20.40
C PRO A 237 -16.30 -0.92 -21.74
N LEU A 238 -15.90 -2.21 -21.72
CA LEU A 238 -15.44 -2.93 -22.92
C LEU A 238 -16.60 -3.59 -23.70
N THR A 239 -17.51 -4.29 -22.99
CA THR A 239 -18.61 -5.03 -23.63
C THR A 239 -19.84 -4.16 -23.87
N GLY A 240 -20.02 -3.07 -23.12
CA GLY A 240 -21.22 -2.25 -23.13
C GLY A 240 -22.42 -2.92 -22.45
N GLU A 241 -22.22 -4.04 -21.76
CA GLU A 241 -23.26 -4.74 -21.02
C GLU A 241 -23.79 -3.88 -19.87
N VAL A 242 -25.11 -3.75 -19.77
CA VAL A 242 -25.77 -3.00 -18.71
C VAL A 242 -25.80 -3.84 -17.44
N MET A 243 -25.11 -3.36 -16.40
CA MET A 243 -25.04 -4.02 -15.10
C MET A 243 -26.19 -3.60 -14.18
N SER A 244 -26.58 -2.32 -14.22
CA SER A 244 -27.74 -1.78 -13.50
C SER A 244 -28.37 -0.61 -14.23
N GLU A 245 -29.67 -0.38 -13.97
CA GLU A 245 -30.38 0.87 -14.27
C GLU A 245 -30.69 1.56 -12.95
N ASP A 246 -30.31 2.83 -12.87
CA ASP A 246 -30.34 3.60 -11.64
C ASP A 246 -31.30 4.80 -11.79
N GLN A 247 -31.98 5.17 -10.73
CA GLN A 247 -32.86 6.36 -10.70
C GLN A 247 -32.08 7.65 -10.40
N GLU A 248 -30.94 7.52 -9.76
CA GLU A 248 -30.08 8.61 -9.34
C GLU A 248 -28.64 8.13 -9.32
N LEU A 249 -27.73 8.95 -9.83
CA LEU A 249 -26.29 8.69 -9.81
C LEU A 249 -25.51 9.90 -9.31
N TYR A 250 -24.38 9.60 -8.66
CA TYR A 250 -23.41 10.58 -8.20
C TYR A 250 -22.09 10.32 -8.92
N VAL A 251 -21.48 11.36 -9.46
CA VAL A 251 -20.12 11.30 -10.01
C VAL A 251 -19.26 12.30 -9.27
N PHE A 252 -18.23 11.82 -8.59
CA PHE A 252 -17.29 12.65 -7.85
C PHE A 252 -16.15 13.13 -8.75
N PRO A 253 -15.47 14.25 -8.38
CA PRO A 253 -14.35 14.78 -9.15
C PRO A 253 -13.23 13.74 -9.42
N ALA A 254 -12.55 13.87 -10.55
CA ALA A 254 -11.44 13.01 -10.93
C ALA A 254 -10.14 13.29 -10.15
N THR A 255 -10.11 14.30 -9.31
CA THR A 255 -8.98 14.62 -8.43
C THR A 255 -9.48 15.10 -7.08
N HIS A 256 -8.69 14.86 -6.02
CA HIS A 256 -8.99 15.41 -4.70
C HIS A 256 -8.70 16.92 -4.59
N TYR A 257 -7.81 17.45 -5.43
CA TYR A 257 -7.47 18.88 -5.51
C TYR A 257 -8.30 19.58 -6.58
N VAL A 258 -9.60 19.66 -6.37
CA VAL A 258 -10.52 20.36 -7.23
C VAL A 258 -10.87 21.72 -6.62
N ALA A 259 -10.86 22.76 -7.44
CA ALA A 259 -11.30 24.10 -7.03
C ALA A 259 -12.17 24.72 -8.11
N GLY A 260 -13.21 25.46 -7.70
CA GLY A 260 -14.00 26.22 -8.64
C GLY A 260 -13.27 27.44 -9.20
N PRO A 261 -13.77 28.00 -10.34
CA PRO A 261 -13.10 29.13 -11.00
C PRO A 261 -12.83 30.30 -10.07
N GLU A 262 -13.80 30.71 -9.26
CA GLU A 262 -13.65 31.83 -8.31
C GLU A 262 -12.61 31.55 -7.23
N ARG A 263 -12.54 30.29 -6.78
CA ARG A 263 -11.57 29.87 -5.76
C ARG A 263 -10.18 29.76 -6.36
N MET A 264 -10.07 29.26 -7.58
CA MET A 264 -8.80 29.20 -8.32
C MET A 264 -8.26 30.61 -8.58
N GLU A 265 -9.12 31.56 -8.99
CA GLU A 265 -8.70 32.96 -9.21
C GLU A 265 -8.22 33.64 -7.92
N ARG A 266 -8.91 33.38 -6.79
CA ARG A 266 -8.45 33.86 -5.47
C ARG A 266 -7.12 33.25 -5.07
N ALA A 267 -6.94 31.93 -5.33
CA ALA A 267 -5.69 31.24 -5.06
C ALA A 267 -4.54 31.85 -5.89
N ILE A 268 -4.75 32.06 -7.18
CA ILE A 268 -3.76 32.66 -8.08
C ILE A 268 -3.36 34.06 -7.61
N ASN A 269 -4.33 34.92 -7.28
CA ASN A 269 -4.05 36.25 -6.73
C ASN A 269 -3.22 36.17 -5.43
N GLY A 270 -3.51 35.23 -4.56
CA GLY A 270 -2.73 35.00 -3.34
C GLY A 270 -1.32 34.50 -3.61
N ILE A 271 -1.14 33.62 -4.60
CA ILE A 271 0.17 33.10 -5.03
C ILE A 271 1.02 34.23 -5.64
N GLU A 272 0.43 35.07 -6.48
CA GLU A 272 1.13 36.21 -7.11
C GLU A 272 1.54 37.24 -6.05
N ALA A 273 0.70 37.54 -5.07
CA ALA A 273 1.02 38.42 -3.96
C ALA A 273 2.18 37.89 -3.11
N GLU A 274 2.13 36.60 -2.72
CA GLU A 274 3.21 35.93 -1.97
C GLU A 274 4.52 35.90 -2.78
N LEU A 275 4.43 35.63 -4.09
CA LEU A 275 5.58 35.70 -4.99
C LEU A 275 6.25 37.04 -4.98
N ALA A 276 5.46 38.14 -5.16
CA ALA A 276 5.99 39.51 -5.17
C ALA A 276 6.71 39.84 -3.85
N GLU A 277 6.12 39.50 -2.70
CA GLU A 277 6.72 39.73 -1.39
C GLU A 277 8.02 38.93 -1.24
N ARG A 278 8.01 37.62 -1.61
CA ARG A 278 9.19 36.80 -1.49
C ARG A 278 10.33 37.17 -2.42
N LEU A 279 10.03 37.64 -3.62
CA LEU A 279 11.04 38.13 -4.55
C LEU A 279 11.73 39.40 -4.00
N ASP A 280 10.97 40.32 -3.43
CA ASP A 280 11.52 41.53 -2.79
C ASP A 280 12.44 41.21 -1.60
N GLU A 281 12.05 40.20 -0.77
CA GLU A 281 12.91 39.68 0.31
C GLU A 281 14.22 39.11 -0.22
N LEU A 282 14.16 38.25 -1.23
CA LEU A 282 15.33 37.55 -1.80
C LEU A 282 16.26 38.57 -2.48
N GLU A 283 15.73 39.52 -3.23
CA GLU A 283 16.50 40.56 -3.93
C GLU A 283 17.19 41.49 -2.94
N ARG A 284 16.48 41.98 -1.89
CA ARG A 284 17.09 42.75 -0.79
C ARG A 284 18.16 41.96 -0.04
N GLY A 285 17.99 40.64 0.08
CA GLY A 285 18.96 39.70 0.69
C GLY A 285 20.14 39.37 -0.23
N GLY A 286 20.22 39.88 -1.45
CA GLY A 286 21.25 39.62 -2.44
C GLY A 286 21.18 38.22 -3.07
N LYS A 287 20.07 37.51 -2.89
CA LYS A 287 19.82 36.15 -3.41
C LYS A 287 19.15 36.18 -4.79
N LEU A 288 19.87 36.74 -5.78
CA LEU A 288 19.31 37.03 -7.11
C LEU A 288 19.03 35.76 -7.90
N LEU A 289 19.82 34.72 -7.72
CA LEU A 289 19.63 33.42 -8.39
C LEU A 289 18.37 32.73 -7.87
N GLU A 290 18.18 32.72 -6.56
CA GLU A 290 16.99 32.17 -5.89
C GLU A 290 15.74 32.92 -6.31
N ALA A 291 15.81 34.26 -6.39
CA ALA A 291 14.70 35.09 -6.88
C ALA A 291 14.33 34.77 -8.34
N GLN A 292 15.32 34.56 -9.20
CA GLN A 292 15.07 34.20 -10.60
C GLN A 292 14.45 32.79 -10.72
N ARG A 293 14.96 31.80 -10.00
CA ARG A 293 14.39 30.44 -9.98
C ARG A 293 12.93 30.46 -9.56
N LEU A 294 12.64 31.13 -8.45
CA LEU A 294 11.29 31.20 -7.89
C LEU A 294 10.33 31.89 -8.84
N ARG A 295 10.75 33.02 -9.45
CA ARG A 295 9.95 33.77 -10.42
C ARG A 295 9.59 32.90 -11.61
N MET A 296 10.57 32.28 -12.25
CA MET A 296 10.34 31.42 -13.44
C MET A 296 9.38 30.30 -13.16
N ARG A 297 9.63 29.53 -12.08
CA ARG A 297 8.80 28.38 -11.72
C ARG A 297 7.37 28.79 -11.39
N THR A 298 7.20 29.77 -10.49
CA THR A 298 5.87 30.14 -10.01
C THR A 298 5.03 30.80 -11.12
N THR A 299 5.64 31.63 -11.98
CA THR A 299 4.93 32.24 -13.13
C THR A 299 4.43 31.16 -14.10
N TYR A 300 5.26 30.16 -14.39
CA TYR A 300 4.86 29.03 -15.25
C TYR A 300 3.70 28.23 -14.61
N ASP A 301 3.80 27.89 -13.33
CA ASP A 301 2.78 27.14 -12.62
C ASP A 301 1.44 27.90 -12.56
N VAL A 302 1.47 29.23 -12.36
CA VAL A 302 0.28 30.12 -12.38
C VAL A 302 -0.36 30.15 -13.77
N GLU A 303 0.43 30.20 -14.82
CA GLU A 303 -0.09 30.19 -16.19
C GLU A 303 -0.79 28.87 -16.51
N MET A 304 -0.20 27.73 -16.11
CA MET A 304 -0.83 26.43 -16.24
C MET A 304 -2.14 26.33 -15.46
N MET A 305 -2.19 26.87 -14.22
CA MET A 305 -3.43 26.90 -13.44
C MET A 305 -4.51 27.75 -14.11
N ARG A 306 -4.18 28.85 -14.78
CA ARG A 306 -5.14 29.67 -15.51
C ARG A 306 -5.67 28.97 -16.77
N GLN A 307 -4.81 28.28 -17.51
CA GLN A 307 -5.18 27.67 -18.79
C GLN A 307 -5.86 26.33 -18.65
N VAL A 308 -5.36 25.49 -17.74
CA VAL A 308 -5.75 24.06 -17.61
C VAL A 308 -6.48 23.77 -16.28
N GLY A 309 -6.44 24.73 -15.35
CA GLY A 309 -7.01 24.54 -14.00
C GLY A 309 -6.13 23.72 -13.05
N SER A 310 -4.91 23.34 -13.47
CA SER A 310 -3.98 22.54 -12.68
C SER A 310 -2.52 22.78 -13.13
N CYS A 311 -1.55 22.38 -12.31
CA CYS A 311 -0.14 22.37 -12.68
C CYS A 311 0.58 21.18 -12.01
N SER A 312 1.78 20.85 -12.50
CA SER A 312 2.62 19.84 -11.85
C SER A 312 3.06 20.29 -10.46
N GLY A 313 2.71 19.51 -9.43
CA GLY A 313 2.98 19.87 -8.05
C GLY A 313 2.00 20.89 -7.46
N ILE A 314 0.76 20.92 -7.95
CA ILE A 314 -0.32 21.79 -7.47
C ILE A 314 -0.51 21.73 -5.95
N GLU A 315 -0.19 20.61 -5.35
CA GLU A 315 -0.24 20.40 -3.90
C GLU A 315 0.63 21.41 -3.12
N ASN A 316 1.70 21.93 -3.73
CA ASN A 316 2.55 22.96 -3.09
C ASN A 316 1.83 24.32 -2.93
N TYR A 317 0.74 24.52 -3.65
CA TYR A 317 -0.12 25.70 -3.56
C TYR A 317 -1.41 25.44 -2.78
N SER A 318 -1.55 24.27 -2.14
CA SER A 318 -2.76 23.84 -1.43
C SER A 318 -3.25 24.84 -0.39
N ARG A 319 -2.34 25.58 0.30
CA ARG A 319 -2.72 26.64 1.25
C ARG A 319 -3.58 27.71 0.60
N HIS A 320 -3.19 28.20 -0.58
CA HIS A 320 -3.93 29.21 -1.33
C HIS A 320 -5.23 28.64 -1.93
N ILE A 321 -5.15 27.42 -2.49
CA ILE A 321 -6.30 26.73 -3.07
C ILE A 321 -7.38 26.48 -2.00
N ASP A 322 -6.98 26.03 -0.81
CA ASP A 322 -7.90 25.80 0.32
C ASP A 322 -8.33 27.10 1.02
N GLY A 323 -7.66 28.23 0.76
CA GLY A 323 -7.90 29.50 1.44
C GLY A 323 -7.53 29.48 2.92
N ARG A 324 -6.54 28.64 3.30
CA ARG A 324 -6.07 28.50 4.68
C ARG A 324 -5.10 29.62 5.06
N GLY A 325 -5.10 29.97 6.34
CA GLY A 325 -4.06 30.85 6.90
C GLY A 325 -2.69 30.19 6.98
N PRO A 326 -1.59 30.96 7.06
CA PRO A 326 -0.26 30.43 7.26
C PRO A 326 -0.18 29.53 8.52
N GLY A 327 0.53 28.40 8.41
CA GLY A 327 0.74 27.44 9.51
C GLY A 327 -0.47 26.56 9.86
N THR A 328 -1.64 26.79 9.25
CA THR A 328 -2.81 25.95 9.53
C THR A 328 -2.67 24.57 8.88
N PRO A 329 -3.16 23.48 9.55
CA PRO A 329 -3.05 22.14 9.03
C PRO A 329 -3.85 21.95 7.74
N PRO A 330 -3.39 21.07 6.83
CA PRO A 330 -4.16 20.70 5.66
C PRO A 330 -5.37 19.82 6.03
N ASN A 331 -6.35 19.73 5.13
CA ASN A 331 -7.35 18.68 5.19
C ASN A 331 -6.68 17.34 4.85
N THR A 332 -7.14 16.28 5.50
CA THR A 332 -6.59 14.92 5.37
C THR A 332 -7.73 13.92 5.21
N LEU A 333 -7.41 12.63 5.06
CA LEU A 333 -8.44 11.59 5.03
C LEU A 333 -9.33 11.61 6.29
N LEU A 334 -8.77 11.98 7.44
CA LEU A 334 -9.50 12.07 8.72
C LEU A 334 -10.70 13.05 8.64
N ASP A 335 -10.60 14.07 7.80
CA ASP A 335 -11.65 15.07 7.62
C ASP A 335 -12.84 14.55 6.77
N TYR A 336 -12.69 13.42 6.07
CA TYR A 336 -13.77 12.74 5.33
C TYR A 336 -14.62 11.81 6.22
N PHE A 337 -14.07 11.38 7.37
CA PHE A 337 -14.77 10.50 8.28
C PHE A 337 -15.92 11.22 9.01
N PRO A 338 -17.01 10.50 9.37
CA PRO A 338 -18.00 11.01 10.31
C PRO A 338 -17.40 11.19 11.71
N GLU A 339 -18.10 11.94 12.58
CA GLU A 339 -17.55 12.29 13.91
C GLU A 339 -17.31 11.10 14.84
N ASP A 340 -18.14 10.10 14.69
CA ASP A 340 -18.18 8.92 15.55
C ASP A 340 -17.31 7.75 15.05
N PHE A 341 -16.40 7.98 14.09
CA PHE A 341 -15.52 6.91 13.65
C PHE A 341 -14.60 6.42 14.78
N LEU A 342 -14.25 5.15 14.70
CA LEU A 342 -13.31 4.49 15.62
C LEU A 342 -11.95 4.35 14.95
N LEU A 343 -10.90 4.73 15.66
CA LEU A 343 -9.53 4.55 15.19
C LEU A 343 -8.94 3.25 15.75
N VAL A 344 -8.37 2.45 14.88
CA VAL A 344 -7.57 1.26 15.23
C VAL A 344 -6.14 1.48 14.75
N ILE A 345 -5.17 1.38 15.62
CA ILE A 345 -3.74 1.51 15.27
C ILE A 345 -3.08 0.15 15.48
N ASP A 346 -2.79 -0.54 14.38
CA ASP A 346 -2.09 -1.83 14.43
C ASP A 346 -0.58 -1.63 14.45
N GLU A 347 0.12 -2.59 15.07
CA GLU A 347 1.55 -2.51 15.40
C GLU A 347 1.89 -1.15 16.02
N SER A 348 1.10 -0.74 17.02
CA SER A 348 1.09 0.61 17.61
C SER A 348 2.46 1.06 18.11
N HIS A 349 3.28 0.13 18.60
CA HIS A 349 4.66 0.39 19.03
C HIS A 349 5.57 0.96 17.92
N VAL A 350 5.19 0.78 16.63
CA VAL A 350 5.86 1.36 15.45
C VAL A 350 5.04 2.49 14.86
N THR A 351 3.74 2.29 14.69
CA THR A 351 2.85 3.23 13.99
C THR A 351 2.71 4.55 14.73
N VAL A 352 2.60 4.53 16.06
CA VAL A 352 2.49 5.76 16.89
C VAL A 352 3.74 6.64 16.78
N PRO A 353 4.97 6.12 17.00
CA PRO A 353 6.19 6.92 16.76
C PRO A 353 6.33 7.41 15.32
N GLN A 354 5.91 6.62 14.34
CA GLN A 354 5.97 6.99 12.93
C GLN A 354 5.07 8.19 12.63
N ILE A 355 3.83 8.23 13.14
CA ILE A 355 2.93 9.37 13.00
C ILE A 355 3.61 10.63 13.54
N GLY A 356 4.20 10.58 14.74
CA GLY A 356 4.87 11.70 15.36
C GLY A 356 6.09 12.22 14.60
N ALA A 357 6.81 11.34 13.89
CA ALA A 357 8.05 11.69 13.20
C ALA A 357 7.84 12.26 11.77
N MET A 358 6.67 12.04 11.14
CA MET A 358 6.44 12.39 9.73
C MET A 358 6.56 13.89 9.46
N TYR A 359 6.08 14.74 10.36
CA TYR A 359 6.06 16.19 10.19
C TYR A 359 7.48 16.78 10.06
N GLU A 360 8.38 16.46 10.97
CA GLU A 360 9.72 17.04 11.01
C GLU A 360 10.56 16.69 9.76
N GLY A 361 10.43 15.45 9.29
CA GLY A 361 11.13 14.99 8.09
C GLY A 361 10.69 15.75 6.83
N ASP A 362 9.39 15.98 6.64
CA ASP A 362 8.84 16.67 5.48
C ASP A 362 9.17 18.18 5.52
N VAL A 363 8.94 18.84 6.65
CA VAL A 363 9.14 20.28 6.82
C VAL A 363 10.62 20.65 6.70
N SER A 364 11.52 19.84 7.26
CA SER A 364 12.97 20.08 7.17
C SER A 364 13.44 20.15 5.70
N ARG A 365 13.00 19.20 4.87
CA ARG A 365 13.28 19.16 3.44
C ARG A 365 12.71 20.41 2.70
N LYS A 366 11.46 20.75 2.98
CA LYS A 366 10.76 21.88 2.33
C LYS A 366 11.36 23.24 2.71
N ARG A 367 11.80 23.40 3.94
CA ARG A 367 12.52 24.63 4.37
C ARG A 367 13.73 24.91 3.48
N VAL A 368 14.52 23.89 3.18
CA VAL A 368 15.68 24.05 2.28
C VAL A 368 15.24 24.48 0.89
N LEU A 369 14.19 23.88 0.33
CA LEU A 369 13.65 24.29 -0.98
C LEU A 369 13.17 25.74 -1.01
N VAL A 370 12.51 26.20 0.05
CA VAL A 370 12.02 27.58 0.19
C VAL A 370 13.18 28.56 0.38
N GLU A 371 14.18 28.22 1.20
CA GLU A 371 15.35 29.08 1.45
C GLU A 371 16.18 29.32 0.20
N HIS A 372 16.21 28.35 -0.72
CA HIS A 372 16.97 28.38 -1.98
C HIS A 372 16.14 28.71 -3.23
N GLY A 373 14.91 29.21 -3.06
CA GLY A 373 14.09 29.75 -4.14
C GLY A 373 13.47 28.69 -5.07
N PHE A 374 13.37 27.43 -4.67
CA PHE A 374 12.69 26.40 -5.45
C PHE A 374 11.18 26.37 -5.23
N ARG A 375 10.71 26.81 -4.05
CA ARG A 375 9.29 26.84 -3.68
C ARG A 375 8.95 28.12 -2.91
N LEU A 376 7.67 28.51 -2.97
CA LEU A 376 7.13 29.57 -2.12
C LEU A 376 7.05 29.15 -0.66
N PRO A 377 7.08 30.08 0.31
CA PRO A 377 6.91 29.77 1.73
C PRO A 377 5.65 28.96 2.03
N SER A 378 4.56 29.21 1.33
CA SER A 378 3.29 28.47 1.46
C SER A 378 3.40 26.97 1.19
N ALA A 379 4.41 26.51 0.44
CA ALA A 379 4.64 25.09 0.18
C ALA A 379 4.94 24.29 1.47
N ILE A 380 5.42 24.95 2.52
CA ILE A 380 5.66 24.34 3.84
C ILE A 380 4.33 23.87 4.45
N ASP A 381 3.22 24.53 4.16
CA ASP A 381 1.89 24.20 4.70
C ASP A 381 1.20 23.01 3.98
N ASN A 382 1.78 22.52 2.88
CA ASN A 382 1.46 21.21 2.33
C ASN A 382 2.29 20.12 3.05
N ARG A 383 1.83 19.64 4.16
CA ARG A 383 2.57 18.82 5.09
C ARG A 383 1.68 17.78 5.77
N PRO A 384 2.24 16.72 6.34
CA PRO A 384 1.46 15.86 7.24
C PRO A 384 1.05 16.63 8.50
N LEU A 385 0.05 16.11 9.20
CA LEU A 385 -0.35 16.62 10.50
C LEU A 385 0.80 16.51 11.51
N THR A 386 0.89 17.49 12.40
CA THR A 386 1.66 17.32 13.63
C THR A 386 0.97 16.31 14.55
N TRP A 387 1.69 15.82 15.56
CA TRP A 387 1.11 14.89 16.54
C TRP A 387 -0.13 15.47 17.26
N ASP A 388 -0.07 16.73 17.67
CA ASP A 388 -1.18 17.39 18.36
C ASP A 388 -2.37 17.60 17.42
N GLU A 389 -2.14 18.02 16.18
CA GLU A 389 -3.18 18.15 15.17
C GLU A 389 -3.84 16.82 14.81
N PHE A 390 -3.09 15.72 14.86
CA PHE A 390 -3.62 14.37 14.70
C PHE A 390 -4.53 14.01 15.87
N LEU A 391 -4.08 14.25 17.11
CA LEU A 391 -4.87 13.98 18.31
C LEU A 391 -6.19 14.77 18.34
N ASP A 392 -6.19 16.01 17.85
CA ASP A 392 -7.40 16.86 17.77
C ASP A 392 -8.46 16.32 16.78
N ARG A 393 -8.07 15.44 15.85
CA ARG A 393 -8.98 14.89 14.82
C ARG A 393 -9.49 13.51 15.12
N ILE A 394 -8.84 12.80 16.03
CA ILE A 394 -9.25 11.43 16.41
C ILE A 394 -10.13 11.44 17.65
N GLY A 395 -10.96 10.43 17.76
CA GLY A 395 -11.76 10.13 18.95
C GLY A 395 -11.21 8.93 19.69
N GLN A 396 -12.10 7.97 19.96
CA GLN A 396 -11.73 6.73 20.63
C GLN A 396 -10.77 5.90 19.79
N THR A 397 -9.74 5.38 20.43
CA THR A 397 -8.63 4.68 19.76
C THR A 397 -8.36 3.33 20.41
N ILE A 398 -8.26 2.30 19.57
CA ILE A 398 -7.82 0.94 19.95
C ILE A 398 -6.41 0.74 19.40
N TYR A 399 -5.47 0.41 20.28
CA TYR A 399 -4.08 0.11 19.94
C TYR A 399 -3.88 -1.41 19.93
N LEU A 400 -3.38 -1.95 18.84
CA LEU A 400 -3.08 -3.38 18.70
C LEU A 400 -1.58 -3.57 18.65
N SER A 401 -1.01 -4.40 19.49
CA SER A 401 0.40 -4.74 19.44
C SER A 401 0.70 -6.00 20.24
N ALA A 402 1.69 -6.78 19.80
CA ALA A 402 2.28 -7.85 20.62
C ALA A 402 3.22 -7.28 21.70
N THR A 403 3.66 -6.03 21.52
CA THR A 403 4.62 -5.32 22.38
C THR A 403 4.24 -3.85 22.46
N PRO A 404 3.11 -3.49 23.11
CA PRO A 404 2.66 -2.10 23.21
C PRO A 404 3.77 -1.16 23.68
N GLY A 405 3.82 0.05 23.11
CA GLY A 405 4.83 1.04 23.42
C GLY A 405 4.52 1.86 24.68
N PRO A 406 5.45 2.70 25.12
CA PRO A 406 5.28 3.52 26.33
C PRO A 406 4.10 4.49 26.26
N TYR A 407 3.82 5.04 25.07
CA TYR A 407 2.74 6.02 24.89
C TYR A 407 1.38 5.39 25.20
N GLU A 408 1.03 4.31 24.51
CA GLU A 408 -0.28 3.67 24.66
C GLU A 408 -0.46 3.05 26.05
N LEU A 409 0.62 2.47 26.61
CA LEU A 409 0.58 1.93 27.99
C LEU A 409 0.34 3.03 29.02
N GLN A 410 0.93 4.20 28.84
CA GLN A 410 0.71 5.35 29.72
C GLN A 410 -0.75 5.84 29.62
N ARG A 411 -1.34 5.85 28.40
CA ARG A 411 -2.72 6.29 28.19
C ARG A 411 -3.76 5.43 28.93
N VAL A 412 -3.48 4.14 29.08
CA VAL A 412 -4.38 3.20 29.77
C VAL A 412 -3.91 2.84 31.17
N GLY A 413 -2.90 3.53 31.72
CA GLY A 413 -2.36 3.23 33.05
C GLY A 413 -1.83 1.81 33.22
N GLY A 414 -1.40 1.17 32.12
CA GLY A 414 -0.94 -0.22 32.10
C GLY A 414 -2.04 -1.27 32.04
N ASP A 415 -3.33 -0.88 32.04
CA ASP A 415 -4.47 -1.79 31.96
C ASP A 415 -4.75 -2.19 30.51
N VAL A 416 -4.30 -3.39 30.12
CA VAL A 416 -4.39 -3.92 28.76
C VAL A 416 -5.37 -5.09 28.68
N VAL A 417 -6.04 -5.21 27.54
CA VAL A 417 -6.78 -6.41 27.17
C VAL A 417 -5.81 -7.40 26.53
N GLU A 418 -5.74 -8.63 27.04
CA GLU A 418 -4.83 -9.65 26.52
C GLU A 418 -5.51 -10.55 25.49
N GLN A 419 -4.80 -10.85 24.41
CA GLN A 419 -5.13 -11.87 23.42
C GLN A 419 -3.87 -12.67 23.08
N VAL A 420 -3.59 -13.68 23.90
CA VAL A 420 -2.35 -14.49 23.85
C VAL A 420 -2.61 -15.86 23.25
N ILE A 421 -3.79 -16.42 23.51
CA ILE A 421 -4.14 -17.76 23.04
C ILE A 421 -4.37 -17.78 21.54
N ARG A 422 -3.65 -18.67 20.84
CA ARG A 422 -3.87 -18.95 19.43
C ARG A 422 -4.91 -20.07 19.29
N PRO A 423 -6.01 -19.82 18.55
CA PRO A 423 -7.03 -20.87 18.33
C PRO A 423 -6.49 -22.14 17.67
N THR A 424 -5.40 -22.03 16.90
CA THR A 424 -4.71 -23.15 16.25
C THR A 424 -3.94 -24.05 17.21
N GLY A 425 -3.82 -23.68 18.48
CA GLY A 425 -3.03 -24.39 19.47
C GLY A 425 -1.51 -24.20 19.37
N LEU A 426 -1.02 -23.42 18.39
CA LEU A 426 0.40 -23.18 18.20
C LEU A 426 1.01 -22.47 19.41
N VAL A 427 2.10 -23.04 19.93
CA VAL A 427 2.79 -22.56 21.13
C VAL A 427 3.93 -21.63 20.75
N ASP A 428 4.23 -20.64 21.59
CA ASP A 428 5.43 -19.82 21.40
C ASP A 428 6.70 -20.69 21.38
N PRO A 429 7.72 -20.33 20.56
CA PRO A 429 8.91 -21.15 20.38
C PRO A 429 9.73 -21.26 21.66
N GLU A 430 10.43 -22.37 21.79
CA GLU A 430 11.44 -22.55 22.82
C GLU A 430 12.65 -21.64 22.55
N VAL A 431 13.11 -20.91 23.55
CA VAL A 431 14.28 -20.03 23.45
C VAL A 431 15.47 -20.70 24.09
N ILE A 432 16.51 -20.99 23.31
CA ILE A 432 17.73 -21.65 23.73
C ILE A 432 18.89 -20.65 23.67
N ILE A 433 19.61 -20.51 24.80
CA ILE A 433 20.80 -19.64 24.85
C ILE A 433 22.02 -20.52 24.57
N LYS A 434 22.83 -20.09 23.60
CA LYS A 434 24.07 -20.76 23.19
C LYS A 434 25.24 -19.81 23.29
N PRO A 435 26.51 -20.29 23.54
CA PRO A 435 27.68 -19.40 23.62
C PRO A 435 27.98 -18.75 22.26
N THR A 436 28.59 -17.55 22.30
CA THR A 436 29.03 -16.85 21.07
C THR A 436 30.23 -17.53 20.43
N LYS A 437 31.08 -18.19 21.23
CA LYS A 437 32.22 -18.94 20.72
C LYS A 437 31.75 -20.15 19.90
N GLY A 438 32.11 -20.20 18.63
CA GLY A 438 31.69 -21.24 17.69
C GLY A 438 30.24 -21.10 17.19
N GLN A 439 29.64 -19.91 17.36
CA GLN A 439 28.24 -19.66 16.96
C GLN A 439 27.99 -19.94 15.47
N ILE A 440 28.96 -19.70 14.60
CA ILE A 440 28.78 -19.91 13.15
C ILE A 440 28.82 -21.40 12.80
N ASP A 441 29.69 -22.18 13.42
CA ASP A 441 29.77 -23.63 13.20
C ASP A 441 28.50 -24.34 13.71
N ASP A 442 28.04 -23.95 14.91
CA ASP A 442 26.80 -24.46 15.49
C ASP A 442 25.59 -24.07 14.61
N LEU A 443 25.54 -22.82 14.15
CA LEU A 443 24.50 -22.34 13.24
C LEU A 443 24.48 -23.13 11.92
N LEU A 444 25.65 -23.43 11.35
CA LEU A 444 25.76 -24.17 10.11
C LEU A 444 25.19 -25.58 10.24
N GLU A 445 25.46 -26.27 11.37
CA GLU A 445 24.93 -27.61 11.66
C GLU A 445 23.41 -27.57 11.85
N GLU A 446 22.88 -26.58 12.57
CA GLU A 446 21.45 -26.37 12.77
C GLU A 446 20.70 -26.08 11.45
N ILE A 447 21.32 -25.29 10.56
CA ILE A 447 20.79 -25.03 9.21
C ILE A 447 20.68 -26.35 8.42
N ARG A 448 21.73 -27.16 8.39
CA ARG A 448 21.73 -28.44 7.67
C ARG A 448 20.60 -29.36 8.14
N GLN A 449 20.46 -29.50 9.46
CA GLN A 449 19.39 -30.32 10.04
C GLN A 449 17.98 -29.83 9.68
N ARG A 450 17.78 -28.50 9.56
CA ARG A 450 16.48 -27.92 9.16
C ARG A 450 16.25 -28.08 7.65
N ALA A 451 17.26 -27.85 6.84
CA ALA A 451 17.19 -28.02 5.38
C ALA A 451 16.85 -29.46 4.98
N GLU A 452 17.39 -30.47 5.69
CA GLU A 452 17.04 -31.90 5.50
C GLU A 452 15.56 -32.20 5.77
N ARG A 453 14.90 -31.40 6.60
CA ARG A 453 13.46 -31.51 6.92
C ARG A 453 12.57 -30.63 6.06
N ASP A 454 13.15 -29.96 5.06
CA ASP A 454 12.48 -28.94 4.23
C ASP A 454 11.92 -27.76 5.04
N GLU A 455 12.61 -27.40 6.13
CA GLU A 455 12.29 -26.27 6.99
C GLU A 455 13.19 -25.07 6.66
N ARG A 456 12.79 -23.86 7.05
CA ARG A 456 13.52 -22.61 6.75
C ARG A 456 14.08 -21.99 8.00
N VAL A 457 15.17 -21.21 7.82
CA VAL A 457 15.90 -20.57 8.90
C VAL A 457 16.01 -19.07 8.65
N LEU A 458 15.72 -18.27 9.69
CA LEU A 458 16.00 -16.83 9.72
C LEU A 458 17.21 -16.57 10.61
N VAL A 459 18.16 -15.76 10.13
CA VAL A 459 19.34 -15.38 10.89
C VAL A 459 19.39 -13.85 11.00
N THR A 460 19.48 -13.33 12.23
CA THR A 460 19.62 -11.89 12.48
C THR A 460 21.02 -11.52 12.91
N THR A 461 21.61 -10.54 12.21
CA THR A 461 22.92 -9.96 12.49
C THR A 461 22.81 -8.53 13.00
N LEU A 462 23.92 -7.92 13.41
CA LEU A 462 23.94 -6.53 13.91
C LEU A 462 24.23 -5.50 12.81
N THR A 463 24.94 -5.89 11.75
CA THR A 463 25.36 -4.96 10.70
C THR A 463 25.13 -5.55 9.32
N LYS A 464 25.01 -4.67 8.31
CA LYS A 464 24.89 -5.03 6.89
C LYS A 464 26.05 -5.91 6.45
N ARG A 465 27.27 -5.49 6.78
CA ARG A 465 28.48 -6.22 6.44
C ARG A 465 28.51 -7.63 7.04
N MET A 466 28.11 -7.80 8.31
CA MET A 466 27.99 -9.15 8.90
C MET A 466 26.98 -10.02 8.17
N ALA A 467 25.85 -9.44 7.69
CA ALA A 467 24.88 -10.21 6.95
C ALA A 467 25.42 -10.65 5.59
N GLU A 468 26.14 -9.80 4.90
CA GLU A 468 26.80 -10.08 3.63
C GLU A 468 27.89 -11.15 3.81
N ASP A 469 28.87 -10.90 4.71
CA ASP A 469 29.98 -11.81 5.00
C ASP A 469 29.47 -13.22 5.43
N LEU A 470 28.40 -13.26 6.25
CA LEU A 470 27.80 -14.54 6.67
C LEU A 470 27.09 -15.25 5.52
N THR A 471 26.40 -14.53 4.66
CA THR A 471 25.73 -15.13 3.52
C THR A 471 26.73 -15.74 2.55
N ASP A 472 27.83 -15.03 2.26
CA ASP A 472 28.91 -15.55 1.41
C ASP A 472 29.55 -16.79 2.02
N TYR A 473 29.83 -16.78 3.33
CA TYR A 473 30.35 -17.95 4.04
C TYR A 473 29.41 -19.17 3.98
N LEU A 474 28.10 -18.95 4.15
CA LEU A 474 27.09 -20.02 4.03
C LEU A 474 27.03 -20.60 2.63
N LEU A 475 27.08 -19.75 1.60
CA LEU A 475 27.12 -20.17 0.18
C LEU A 475 28.37 -20.99 -0.14
N GLU A 476 29.55 -20.56 0.35
CA GLU A 476 30.82 -21.32 0.20
C GLU A 476 30.76 -22.70 0.86
N ASN A 477 29.97 -22.84 1.93
CA ASN A 477 29.74 -24.12 2.62
C ASN A 477 28.55 -24.94 2.06
N GLY A 478 28.05 -24.55 0.87
CA GLY A 478 27.01 -25.28 0.16
C GLY A 478 25.58 -25.09 0.68
N VAL A 479 25.34 -24.10 1.54
CA VAL A 479 24.02 -23.73 2.03
C VAL A 479 23.37 -22.75 1.05
N ARG A 480 22.11 -22.99 0.70
CA ARG A 480 21.31 -22.06 -0.13
C ARG A 480 20.84 -20.89 0.75
N ALA A 481 21.55 -19.78 0.69
CA ALA A 481 21.27 -18.60 1.52
C ALA A 481 21.06 -17.33 0.67
N ARG A 482 20.30 -16.40 1.20
CA ARG A 482 20.12 -15.03 0.68
C ARG A 482 20.22 -14.05 1.85
N TYR A 483 20.59 -12.80 1.55
CA TYR A 483 20.54 -11.73 2.54
C TYR A 483 19.50 -10.67 2.20
N LEU A 484 18.97 -10.02 3.23
CA LEU A 484 17.97 -8.98 3.12
C LEU A 484 18.40 -7.76 3.94
N HIS A 485 18.50 -6.60 3.29
CA HIS A 485 18.82 -5.32 3.94
C HIS A 485 17.83 -4.21 3.55
N SER A 486 17.98 -3.03 4.16
CA SER A 486 17.06 -1.90 4.01
C SER A 486 17.01 -1.29 2.61
N GLU A 487 18.05 -1.49 1.80
CA GLU A 487 18.15 -0.93 0.45
C GLU A 487 17.55 -1.85 -0.63
N VAL A 488 17.10 -3.04 -0.24
CA VAL A 488 16.39 -3.94 -1.17
C VAL A 488 15.01 -3.34 -1.46
N ASP A 489 14.72 -3.12 -2.72
CA ASP A 489 13.43 -2.67 -3.23
C ASP A 489 12.27 -3.53 -2.71
N THR A 490 11.10 -2.92 -2.56
CA THR A 490 9.92 -3.57 -1.99
C THR A 490 9.47 -4.79 -2.81
N LEU A 491 9.52 -4.70 -4.14
CA LEU A 491 9.16 -5.82 -5.02
C LEU A 491 10.13 -6.97 -4.87
N ARG A 492 11.44 -6.69 -4.91
CA ARG A 492 12.48 -7.71 -4.73
C ARG A 492 12.42 -8.35 -3.35
N ARG A 493 12.02 -7.59 -2.32
CA ARG A 493 11.80 -8.12 -0.98
C ARG A 493 10.67 -9.15 -0.95
N VAL A 494 9.55 -8.86 -1.61
CA VAL A 494 8.41 -9.80 -1.71
C VAL A 494 8.81 -11.07 -2.44
N GLU A 495 9.58 -10.94 -3.54
CA GLU A 495 10.12 -12.08 -4.28
C GLU A 495 11.04 -12.94 -3.40
N LEU A 496 11.99 -12.34 -2.69
CA LEU A 496 12.89 -13.07 -1.78
C LEU A 496 12.12 -13.86 -0.72
N LEU A 497 11.07 -13.29 -0.15
CA LEU A 497 10.24 -13.99 0.83
C LEU A 497 9.45 -15.14 0.21
N ARG A 498 8.95 -14.98 -1.00
CA ARG A 498 8.29 -16.05 -1.76
C ARG A 498 9.27 -17.17 -2.09
N GLU A 499 10.46 -16.84 -2.61
CA GLU A 499 11.54 -17.79 -2.90
C GLU A 499 11.89 -18.62 -1.66
N LEU A 500 11.98 -18.00 -0.45
CA LEU A 500 12.18 -18.70 0.81
C LEU A 500 11.06 -19.68 1.11
N ARG A 501 9.81 -19.28 0.96
CA ARG A 501 8.63 -20.10 1.24
C ARG A 501 8.53 -21.30 0.27
N VAL A 502 8.81 -21.07 -1.01
CA VAL A 502 8.80 -22.13 -2.04
C VAL A 502 9.99 -23.08 -1.89
N GLY A 503 11.05 -22.67 -1.18
CA GLY A 503 12.23 -23.50 -0.94
C GLY A 503 13.33 -23.37 -2.00
N GLU A 504 13.35 -22.27 -2.74
CA GLU A 504 14.46 -21.97 -3.64
C GLU A 504 15.77 -21.79 -2.86
N TYR A 505 15.66 -21.33 -1.62
CA TYR A 505 16.75 -21.30 -0.66
C TYR A 505 16.25 -21.58 0.77
N ASP A 506 17.16 -21.92 1.68
CA ASP A 506 16.82 -22.42 3.02
C ASP A 506 17.00 -21.37 4.11
N VAL A 507 17.88 -20.38 3.88
CA VAL A 507 18.30 -19.42 4.90
C VAL A 507 18.16 -18.00 4.40
N LEU A 508 17.47 -17.17 5.20
CA LEU A 508 17.43 -15.73 5.01
C LEU A 508 18.22 -15.03 6.11
N VAL A 509 19.28 -14.33 5.75
CA VAL A 509 20.11 -13.55 6.66
C VAL A 509 19.75 -12.07 6.57
N GLY A 510 19.66 -11.38 7.70
CA GLY A 510 19.40 -9.94 7.66
C GLY A 510 19.64 -9.22 8.98
N ILE A 511 19.68 -7.90 8.92
CA ILE A 511 19.87 -7.05 10.11
C ILE A 511 18.55 -6.90 10.86
N ASN A 512 17.52 -6.55 10.13
CA ASN A 512 16.20 -6.28 10.67
C ASN A 512 15.15 -7.04 9.84
N LEU A 513 15.10 -8.35 10.07
CA LEU A 513 14.06 -9.21 9.51
C LEU A 513 12.70 -9.00 10.21
N LEU A 514 12.66 -7.99 11.07
CA LEU A 514 11.56 -7.67 11.98
C LEU A 514 10.52 -6.75 11.36
N ARG A 515 10.73 -6.26 10.13
CA ARG A 515 9.70 -5.40 9.56
C ARG A 515 8.40 -6.19 9.55
N GLU A 516 7.41 -5.60 10.14
CA GLU A 516 6.07 -6.11 10.41
C GLU A 516 5.49 -6.72 9.12
N GLY A 517 4.74 -7.82 9.22
CA GLY A 517 4.05 -8.44 8.09
C GLY A 517 4.67 -9.70 7.50
N LEU A 518 5.75 -10.25 8.07
CA LEU A 518 6.28 -11.53 7.63
C LEU A 518 5.48 -12.68 8.26
N ASP A 519 4.70 -13.38 7.44
CA ASP A 519 4.01 -14.62 7.78
C ASP A 519 4.71 -15.79 7.11
N LEU A 520 5.62 -16.44 7.84
CA LEU A 520 6.48 -17.51 7.35
C LEU A 520 6.30 -18.78 8.18
N PRO A 521 5.23 -19.56 7.97
CA PRO A 521 4.97 -20.79 8.73
C PRO A 521 6.02 -21.89 8.48
N GLU A 522 6.79 -21.78 7.40
CA GLU A 522 7.86 -22.72 7.06
C GLU A 522 9.14 -22.51 7.91
N VAL A 523 9.25 -21.39 8.61
CA VAL A 523 10.40 -21.06 9.46
C VAL A 523 10.31 -21.81 10.79
N SER A 524 11.21 -22.77 11.01
CA SER A 524 11.31 -23.53 12.25
C SER A 524 12.44 -23.05 13.18
N LEU A 525 13.43 -22.31 12.66
CA LEU A 525 14.52 -21.76 13.46
C LEU A 525 14.71 -20.27 13.20
N VAL A 526 14.79 -19.52 14.28
CA VAL A 526 15.27 -18.13 14.27
C VAL A 526 16.56 -18.07 15.08
N ALA A 527 17.66 -17.73 14.41
CA ALA A 527 18.97 -17.55 15.02
C ALA A 527 19.28 -16.06 15.24
N ILE A 528 19.60 -15.69 16.48
CA ILE A 528 19.95 -14.31 16.86
C ILE A 528 21.41 -14.32 17.25
N LEU A 529 22.27 -13.84 16.35
CA LEU A 529 23.70 -13.72 16.61
C LEU A 529 24.00 -12.53 17.52
N ASP A 530 25.00 -12.68 18.38
CA ASP A 530 25.41 -11.60 19.31
C ASP A 530 24.22 -10.98 20.06
N ALA A 531 23.37 -11.81 20.62
CA ALA A 531 22.12 -11.38 21.27
C ALA A 531 22.37 -10.55 22.55
N ASP A 532 23.57 -10.62 23.15
CA ASP A 532 23.99 -9.86 24.32
C ASP A 532 24.55 -8.46 24.01
N LYS A 533 24.64 -8.08 22.73
CA LYS A 533 25.05 -6.72 22.33
C LYS A 533 23.85 -5.79 22.40
N GLU A 534 23.60 -5.23 23.58
CA GLU A 534 22.47 -4.31 23.79
C GLU A 534 22.46 -3.14 22.80
N GLY A 535 21.27 -2.79 22.33
CA GLY A 535 21.03 -1.72 21.37
C GLY A 535 19.61 -1.80 20.80
N PHE A 536 19.28 -0.93 19.88
CA PHE A 536 17.95 -0.85 19.28
C PHE A 536 17.48 -2.21 18.70
N LEU A 537 18.37 -2.93 17.99
CA LEU A 537 18.08 -4.23 17.37
C LEU A 537 18.03 -5.39 18.37
N ARG A 538 18.46 -5.21 19.58
CA ARG A 538 18.47 -6.20 20.67
C ARG A 538 17.71 -5.71 21.91
N SER A 539 16.82 -4.72 21.73
CA SER A 539 15.88 -4.31 22.77
C SER A 539 14.90 -5.43 23.10
N GLY A 540 14.30 -5.44 24.26
CA GLY A 540 13.30 -6.42 24.66
C GLY A 540 12.16 -6.54 23.65
N THR A 541 11.65 -5.42 23.13
CA THR A 541 10.62 -5.36 22.10
C THR A 541 11.09 -6.04 20.79
N SER A 542 12.31 -5.69 20.31
CA SER A 542 12.87 -6.28 19.10
C SER A 542 13.06 -7.79 19.23
N LEU A 543 13.53 -8.25 20.39
CA LEU A 543 13.72 -9.68 20.66
C LEU A 543 12.38 -10.43 20.68
N ILE A 544 11.34 -9.92 21.35
CA ILE A 544 10.01 -10.53 21.36
C ILE A 544 9.43 -10.64 19.94
N GLN A 545 9.58 -9.58 19.14
CA GLN A 545 9.13 -9.58 17.74
C GLN A 545 9.88 -10.61 16.88
N THR A 546 11.21 -10.75 17.10
CA THR A 546 12.04 -11.74 16.40
C THR A 546 11.66 -13.16 16.79
N ILE A 547 11.51 -13.42 18.07
CA ILE A 547 11.06 -14.72 18.62
C ILE A 547 9.71 -15.11 17.99
N GLY A 548 8.79 -14.18 17.89
CA GLY A 548 7.46 -14.37 17.33
C GLY A 548 7.44 -14.85 15.87
N ARG A 549 8.55 -14.75 15.12
CA ARG A 549 8.64 -15.26 13.75
C ARG A 549 8.62 -16.80 13.68
N ALA A 550 9.18 -17.48 14.68
CA ALA A 550 9.13 -18.94 14.78
C ALA A 550 7.82 -19.47 15.43
N ALA A 551 6.96 -18.61 15.95
CA ALA A 551 5.74 -18.98 16.68
C ALA A 551 4.61 -19.57 15.79
N ARG A 552 4.80 -19.62 14.48
CA ARG A 552 3.85 -20.18 13.50
C ARG A 552 4.20 -21.60 13.05
N ASN A 553 5.35 -22.08 13.47
CA ASN A 553 5.79 -23.44 13.20
C ASN A 553 5.63 -24.31 14.47
N VAL A 554 5.12 -25.53 14.31
CA VAL A 554 4.93 -26.48 15.42
C VAL A 554 6.27 -26.83 16.08
N SER A 555 7.34 -26.90 15.29
CA SER A 555 8.71 -27.20 15.73
C SER A 555 9.55 -25.93 15.94
N GLY A 556 8.89 -24.78 16.10
CA GLY A 556 9.56 -23.47 16.20
C GLY A 556 10.54 -23.38 17.37
N GLN A 557 11.78 -23.00 17.09
CA GLN A 557 12.84 -22.74 18.08
C GLN A 557 13.54 -21.43 17.81
N VAL A 558 14.08 -20.84 18.86
CA VAL A 558 14.92 -19.64 18.76
C VAL A 558 16.24 -19.88 19.46
N HIS A 559 17.34 -19.71 18.73
CA HIS A 559 18.69 -19.78 19.30
C HIS A 559 19.23 -18.37 19.48
N MET A 560 19.50 -18.01 20.72
CA MET A 560 20.17 -16.74 21.08
C MET A 560 21.63 -17.04 21.41
N TYR A 561 22.53 -16.56 20.53
CA TYR A 561 23.97 -16.67 20.80
C TYR A 561 24.42 -15.51 21.68
N ALA A 562 24.76 -15.82 22.92
CA ALA A 562 25.10 -14.82 23.94
C ALA A 562 25.99 -15.45 25.02
N ASP A 563 26.97 -14.69 25.49
CA ASP A 563 27.83 -15.09 26.62
C ASP A 563 27.24 -14.63 27.95
N THR A 564 26.38 -13.61 27.93
CA THR A 564 25.69 -13.09 29.12
C THR A 564 24.20 -12.82 28.80
N VAL A 565 23.34 -13.07 29.78
CA VAL A 565 21.90 -12.77 29.64
C VAL A 565 21.66 -11.32 30.06
N THR A 566 21.39 -10.48 29.08
CA THR A 566 21.10 -9.05 29.33
C THR A 566 19.68 -8.83 29.87
N PRO A 567 19.36 -7.66 30.45
CA PRO A 567 18.02 -7.32 30.91
C PRO A 567 16.97 -7.41 29.78
N SER A 568 17.34 -7.01 28.55
CA SER A 568 16.49 -7.09 27.36
C SER A 568 16.18 -8.55 26.98
N MET A 569 17.19 -9.42 26.96
CA MET A 569 17.02 -10.86 26.74
C MET A 569 16.13 -11.48 27.80
N ARG A 570 16.41 -11.22 29.10
CA ARG A 570 15.63 -11.75 30.22
C ARG A 570 14.15 -11.41 30.06
N ARG A 571 13.81 -10.17 29.80
CA ARG A 571 12.42 -9.70 29.58
C ARG A 571 11.76 -10.46 28.42
N ALA A 572 12.48 -10.62 27.30
CA ALA A 572 11.96 -11.30 26.13
C ALA A 572 11.71 -12.79 26.40
N ILE A 573 12.62 -13.47 27.08
CA ILE A 573 12.50 -14.88 27.43
C ILE A 573 11.37 -15.09 28.43
N GLU A 574 11.30 -14.29 29.49
CA GLU A 574 10.25 -14.38 30.52
C GLU A 574 8.85 -14.21 29.89
N GLU A 575 8.67 -13.21 29.03
CA GLU A 575 7.40 -12.96 28.35
C GLU A 575 7.04 -14.11 27.37
N THR A 576 8.01 -14.62 26.63
CA THR A 576 7.80 -15.75 25.73
C THR A 576 7.39 -16.99 26.51
N ASN A 577 8.07 -17.29 27.62
CA ASN A 577 7.73 -18.44 28.48
C ASN A 577 6.34 -18.28 29.11
N ARG A 578 5.99 -17.08 29.60
CA ARG A 578 4.66 -16.79 30.13
C ARG A 578 3.57 -17.10 29.11
N ARG A 579 3.75 -16.65 27.86
CA ARG A 579 2.80 -16.91 26.76
C ARG A 579 2.74 -18.39 26.41
N ARG A 580 3.90 -19.05 26.36
CA ARG A 580 4.02 -20.48 26.11
C ARG A 580 3.24 -21.30 27.16
N ASP A 581 3.47 -21.04 28.44
CA ASP A 581 2.82 -21.75 29.54
C ASP A 581 1.29 -21.57 29.50
N LYS A 582 0.83 -20.33 29.25
CA LYS A 582 -0.61 -20.02 29.09
C LYS A 582 -1.23 -20.81 27.94
N GLN A 583 -0.55 -20.90 26.78
CA GLN A 583 -1.01 -21.65 25.62
C GLN A 583 -1.03 -23.16 25.86
N VAL A 584 0.01 -23.72 26.48
CA VAL A 584 0.09 -25.13 26.81
C VAL A 584 -1.05 -25.53 27.75
N ALA A 585 -1.24 -24.78 28.83
CA ALA A 585 -2.33 -25.01 29.78
C ALA A 585 -3.71 -24.96 29.10
N TYR A 586 -3.92 -24.01 28.18
CA TYR A 586 -5.15 -23.91 27.41
C TYR A 586 -5.34 -25.13 26.48
N ASN A 587 -4.29 -25.56 25.78
CA ASN A 587 -4.33 -26.73 24.90
C ASN A 587 -4.68 -28.01 25.67
N GLU A 588 -4.04 -28.23 26.83
CA GLU A 588 -4.31 -29.38 27.69
C GLU A 588 -5.75 -29.36 28.22
N ALA A 589 -6.21 -28.22 28.70
CA ALA A 589 -7.58 -28.08 29.22
C ALA A 589 -8.67 -28.32 28.17
N ASN A 590 -8.41 -27.99 26.90
CA ASN A 590 -9.37 -28.09 25.80
C ASN A 590 -9.08 -29.31 24.86
N GLY A 591 -8.06 -30.11 25.11
CA GLY A 591 -7.70 -31.25 24.27
C GLY A 591 -7.25 -30.83 22.85
N ILE A 592 -6.65 -29.66 22.72
CA ILE A 592 -6.21 -29.13 21.43
C ILE A 592 -4.82 -29.64 21.10
N ASN A 593 -4.68 -30.28 19.93
CA ASN A 593 -3.38 -30.66 19.39
C ASN A 593 -2.92 -29.61 18.38
N PRO A 594 -1.74 -28.96 18.56
CA PRO A 594 -1.24 -27.94 17.65
C PRO A 594 -1.19 -28.44 16.20
N GLN A 595 -1.77 -27.68 15.27
CA GLN A 595 -1.78 -28.00 13.85
C GLN A 595 -0.89 -27.01 13.09
N PRO A 596 -0.08 -27.46 12.12
CA PRO A 596 0.69 -26.58 11.29
C PRO A 596 -0.23 -25.69 10.46
N LEU A 597 0.04 -24.38 10.45
CA LEU A 597 -0.63 -23.44 9.56
C LEU A 597 -0.20 -23.71 8.11
N ARG A 598 -1.13 -24.19 7.29
CA ARG A 598 -0.94 -24.28 5.83
C ARG A 598 -1.66 -23.09 5.19
N LYS A 599 -0.97 -21.98 5.00
CA LYS A 599 -1.46 -20.90 4.11
C LYS A 599 -1.05 -21.22 2.68
N LYS A 600 -1.99 -21.12 1.73
CA LYS A 600 -1.64 -21.09 0.30
C LYS A 600 -0.60 -20.00 0.10
N ILE A 601 0.47 -20.31 -0.64
CA ILE A 601 1.44 -19.31 -1.08
C ILE A 601 0.71 -18.47 -2.14
N ALA A 602 -0.08 -17.53 -1.69
CA ALA A 602 -0.71 -16.58 -2.57
C ALA A 602 0.32 -15.51 -2.89
N ASP A 603 0.50 -15.20 -4.15
CA ASP A 603 1.32 -14.08 -4.58
C ASP A 603 0.64 -12.79 -4.08
N ILE A 604 1.32 -12.02 -3.23
CA ILE A 604 0.79 -10.72 -2.77
C ILE A 604 0.65 -9.79 -3.98
N LEU A 605 1.50 -9.96 -4.99
CA LEU A 605 1.37 -9.30 -6.29
C LEU A 605 0.20 -9.89 -7.10
N ASP A 606 -0.04 -11.20 -7.05
CA ASP A 606 -1.22 -11.82 -7.64
C ASP A 606 -2.52 -11.38 -6.96
N GLN A 607 -2.50 -10.99 -5.70
CA GLN A 607 -3.71 -10.45 -5.03
C GLN A 607 -3.99 -9.02 -5.45
N ILE A 608 -2.97 -8.21 -5.70
CA ILE A 608 -3.12 -6.87 -6.29
C ILE A 608 -3.47 -6.98 -7.79
N VAL A 609 -2.95 -8.01 -8.49
CA VAL A 609 -3.21 -8.30 -9.91
C VAL A 609 -4.45 -9.20 -10.12
N ARG A 610 -4.87 -9.99 -9.12
CA ARG A 610 -6.10 -10.80 -9.18
C ARG A 610 -7.36 -9.99 -8.94
N GLU A 611 -7.30 -8.83 -8.33
CA GLU A 611 -8.41 -7.89 -8.40
C GLU A 611 -8.65 -7.47 -9.85
N ASP A 612 -7.60 -7.34 -10.69
CA ASP A 612 -7.76 -7.18 -12.14
C ASP A 612 -8.26 -8.47 -12.84
N ALA A 613 -7.78 -9.65 -12.45
CA ALA A 613 -8.09 -10.92 -13.09
C ALA A 613 -9.40 -11.56 -12.56
N ASP A 614 -9.78 -11.35 -11.30
CA ASP A 614 -11.08 -11.80 -10.78
C ASP A 614 -12.21 -10.87 -11.24
N THR A 615 -11.93 -9.59 -11.45
CA THR A 615 -12.82 -8.68 -12.18
C THR A 615 -12.97 -9.17 -13.61
N GLU A 616 -11.88 -9.55 -14.28
CA GLU A 616 -11.92 -10.14 -15.62
C GLU A 616 -12.64 -11.52 -15.66
N GLN A 617 -12.50 -12.36 -14.63
CA GLN A 617 -13.20 -13.63 -14.50
C GLN A 617 -14.68 -13.49 -14.06
N LEU A 618 -15.01 -12.55 -13.19
CA LEU A 618 -16.39 -12.19 -12.87
C LEU A 618 -17.09 -11.55 -14.09
N LEU A 619 -16.33 -10.86 -14.93
CA LEU A 619 -16.79 -10.28 -16.17
C LEU A 619 -16.92 -11.31 -17.32
N ILE A 620 -16.17 -12.43 -17.26
CA ILE A 620 -16.22 -13.54 -18.25
C ILE A 620 -17.11 -14.70 -17.78
N GLY A 621 -17.41 -14.81 -16.46
CA GLY A 621 -17.93 -16.03 -15.81
C GLY A 621 -19.44 -16.18 -15.67
N GLY A 622 -20.26 -15.37 -16.33
CA GLY A 622 -21.73 -15.51 -16.32
C GLY A 622 -22.29 -16.39 -17.46
N GLY A 623 -21.93 -17.66 -17.57
CA GLY A 623 -22.62 -18.52 -18.53
C GLY A 623 -21.89 -19.82 -18.88
N GLY A 624 -22.36 -20.90 -18.30
CA GLY A 624 -21.77 -22.23 -18.44
C GLY A 624 -21.79 -22.88 -19.79
N ARG A 625 -20.98 -23.91 -19.88
CA ARG A 625 -20.90 -25.06 -20.82
C ARG A 625 -19.86 -25.01 -21.93
N GLN A 626 -18.91 -25.92 -21.70
CA GLN A 626 -18.10 -26.61 -22.72
C GLN A 626 -18.72 -26.70 -24.13
N GLN A 627 -17.93 -26.32 -25.13
CA GLN A 627 -17.70 -27.18 -26.30
C GLN A 627 -16.54 -26.66 -27.16
N SER A 628 -15.54 -27.51 -27.25
CA SER A 628 -14.66 -27.90 -28.37
C SER A 628 -14.35 -26.94 -29.54
N ARG A 629 -13.02 -26.77 -29.70
CA ARG A 629 -12.24 -26.78 -30.96
C ARG A 629 -12.57 -25.74 -32.05
N GLY A 630 -11.64 -24.80 -32.16
CA GLY A 630 -11.39 -24.04 -33.36
C GLY A 630 -10.21 -23.12 -33.16
N LYS A 631 -9.09 -23.41 -33.81
CA LYS A 631 -7.88 -22.56 -33.79
C LYS A 631 -8.22 -21.16 -34.29
N ALA A 632 -8.19 -20.17 -33.41
CA ALA A 632 -8.18 -18.77 -33.79
C ALA A 632 -6.74 -18.23 -33.78
N PRO A 633 -6.35 -17.31 -34.66
CA PRO A 633 -5.01 -16.75 -34.70
C PRO A 633 -4.77 -15.85 -33.49
N VAL A 634 -3.58 -15.97 -32.90
CA VAL A 634 -3.11 -15.18 -31.77
C VAL A 634 -3.05 -13.69 -32.16
N PRO A 635 -3.84 -12.80 -31.57
CA PRO A 635 -3.73 -11.37 -31.84
C PRO A 635 -2.63 -10.75 -30.96
N GLY A 636 -1.73 -9.99 -31.55
CA GLY A 636 -0.87 -9.08 -30.81
C GLY A 636 0.65 -9.19 -31.00
N LEU A 637 1.15 -10.02 -31.92
CA LEU A 637 2.59 -10.07 -32.24
C LEU A 637 3.03 -8.85 -33.07
N SER A 638 4.10 -8.18 -32.63
CA SER A 638 4.75 -7.11 -33.39
C SER A 638 5.27 -7.61 -34.75
N SER A 639 5.48 -6.70 -35.69
CA SER A 639 5.99 -7.05 -37.02
C SER A 639 7.34 -7.74 -36.98
N ARG A 640 8.16 -7.48 -35.96
CA ARG A 640 9.53 -8.01 -35.78
C ARG A 640 9.51 -9.40 -35.13
N ALA A 641 8.65 -9.63 -34.14
CA ALA A 641 8.43 -10.94 -33.54
C ALA A 641 7.80 -11.91 -34.55
N ARG A 642 6.93 -11.41 -35.48
CA ARG A 642 6.45 -12.20 -36.62
C ARG A 642 7.56 -12.57 -37.60
N ALA A 643 8.54 -11.68 -37.82
CA ALA A 643 9.67 -11.95 -38.68
C ALA A 643 10.62 -13.01 -38.07
N VAL A 644 10.87 -12.96 -36.75
CA VAL A 644 11.66 -13.95 -36.01
C VAL A 644 10.94 -15.30 -35.99
N ALA A 645 9.64 -15.32 -35.71
CA ALA A 645 8.82 -16.54 -35.75
C ALA A 645 8.72 -17.15 -37.16
N ALA A 646 8.64 -16.31 -38.19
CA ALA A 646 8.64 -16.76 -39.58
C ALA A 646 10.00 -17.34 -40.00
N GLN A 647 11.13 -16.75 -39.59
CA GLN A 647 12.47 -17.28 -39.85
C GLN A 647 12.76 -18.60 -39.12
N ALA A 648 12.24 -18.76 -37.89
CA ALA A 648 12.34 -20.01 -37.14
C ALA A 648 11.48 -21.12 -37.81
N GLY A 649 10.29 -20.79 -38.31
CA GLY A 649 9.41 -21.72 -39.04
C GLY A 649 9.96 -22.18 -40.39
N GLU A 650 10.71 -21.33 -41.13
CA GLU A 650 11.36 -21.68 -42.39
C GLU A 650 12.56 -22.63 -42.21
N ARG A 651 13.18 -22.66 -41.02
CA ARG A 651 14.35 -23.54 -40.73
C ARG A 651 13.94 -24.95 -40.26
N THR A 652 12.69 -25.18 -39.91
CA THR A 652 12.22 -26.42 -39.29
C THR A 652 11.04 -27.10 -40.03
N ALA A 653 10.90 -26.90 -41.32
CA ALA A 653 9.84 -27.53 -42.11
C ALA A 653 9.87 -29.06 -41.97
N GLY A 654 9.17 -29.59 -40.95
CA GLY A 654 9.07 -31.04 -40.64
C GLY A 654 9.04 -31.39 -39.16
N GLY A 655 8.98 -30.43 -38.24
CA GLY A 655 9.08 -30.63 -36.79
C GLY A 655 7.79 -30.48 -35.96
N ASP A 656 7.79 -31.09 -34.79
CA ASP A 656 6.76 -31.06 -33.77
C ASP A 656 6.49 -29.60 -33.30
N PRO A 657 5.25 -29.11 -33.26
CA PRO A 657 4.89 -27.71 -32.88
C PRO A 657 5.43 -27.25 -31.54
N THR A 658 5.65 -28.17 -30.60
CA THR A 658 6.22 -27.89 -29.27
C THR A 658 7.72 -27.57 -29.31
N LYS A 659 8.45 -28.12 -30.29
CA LYS A 659 9.89 -27.85 -30.50
C LYS A 659 10.11 -26.52 -31.21
N GLU A 660 9.22 -26.14 -32.12
CA GLU A 660 9.26 -24.86 -32.84
C GLU A 660 9.01 -23.69 -31.88
N ALA A 661 8.03 -23.84 -31.00
CA ALA A 661 7.72 -22.86 -29.96
C ALA A 661 8.87 -22.68 -28.93
N SER A 662 9.52 -23.78 -28.57
CA SER A 662 10.69 -23.76 -27.67
C SER A 662 11.91 -23.09 -28.32
N ALA A 663 12.13 -23.27 -29.62
CA ALA A 663 13.21 -22.62 -30.37
C ALA A 663 12.98 -21.10 -30.50
N ALA A 664 11.76 -20.69 -30.87
CA ALA A 664 11.39 -19.27 -30.96
C ALA A 664 11.52 -18.55 -29.60
N ARG A 665 11.16 -19.22 -28.51
CA ARG A 665 11.33 -18.73 -27.14
C ARG A 665 12.82 -18.56 -26.78
N GLY A 666 13.68 -19.52 -27.16
CA GLY A 666 15.12 -19.45 -26.93
C GLY A 666 15.78 -18.27 -27.67
N GLU A 667 15.36 -18.02 -28.92
CA GLU A 667 15.83 -16.88 -29.70
C GLU A 667 15.38 -15.54 -29.14
N LEU A 668 14.15 -15.45 -28.63
CA LEU A 668 13.62 -14.24 -28.00
C LEU A 668 14.37 -13.92 -26.69
N VAL A 669 14.69 -14.93 -25.89
CA VAL A 669 15.48 -14.78 -24.67
C VAL A 669 16.90 -14.32 -25.00
N GLY A 670 17.52 -14.88 -26.07
CA GLY A 670 18.82 -14.46 -26.56
C GLY A 670 18.85 -12.98 -27.02
N LEU A 671 17.81 -12.55 -27.74
CA LEU A 671 17.65 -11.17 -28.19
C LEU A 671 17.47 -10.19 -27.03
N ILE A 672 16.67 -10.55 -26.03
CA ILE A 672 16.50 -9.75 -24.82
C ILE A 672 17.82 -9.58 -24.06
N SER A 673 18.65 -10.64 -24.00
CA SER A 673 19.97 -10.57 -23.35
C SER A 673 20.89 -9.62 -24.09
N GLU A 674 20.98 -9.75 -25.44
CA GLU A 674 21.81 -8.91 -26.27
C GLU A 674 21.43 -7.43 -26.22
N LEU A 675 20.13 -7.12 -26.31
CA LEU A 675 19.63 -5.75 -26.18
C LEU A 675 19.85 -5.17 -24.76
N THR A 676 19.83 -6.02 -23.73
CA THR A 676 20.13 -5.59 -22.36
C THR A 676 21.61 -5.20 -22.22
N GLU A 677 22.54 -5.96 -22.83
CA GLU A 677 23.94 -5.60 -22.83
C GLU A 677 24.19 -4.30 -23.62
N GLN A 678 23.53 -4.14 -24.78
CA GLN A 678 23.63 -2.91 -25.59
C GLN A 678 23.05 -1.70 -24.83
N MET A 679 21.97 -1.87 -24.08
CA MET A 679 21.38 -0.82 -23.24
C MET A 679 22.35 -0.38 -22.12
N HIS A 680 23.00 -1.33 -21.46
CA HIS A 680 24.02 -1.03 -20.44
C HIS A 680 25.27 -0.36 -21.03
N ALA A 681 25.70 -0.78 -22.19
CA ALA A 681 26.81 -0.15 -22.90
C ALA A 681 26.47 1.31 -23.28
N ALA A 682 25.29 1.54 -23.87
CA ALA A 682 24.83 2.88 -24.22
C ALA A 682 24.67 3.78 -22.97
N ALA A 683 24.21 3.23 -21.85
CA ALA A 683 24.11 3.98 -20.59
C ALA A 683 25.51 4.32 -20.03
N ALA A 684 26.47 3.41 -20.12
CA ALA A 684 27.85 3.66 -19.70
C ALA A 684 28.56 4.74 -20.57
N GLU A 685 28.17 4.85 -21.85
CA GLU A 685 28.63 5.88 -22.77
C GLU A 685 27.83 7.20 -22.70
N LEU A 686 26.95 7.34 -21.72
CA LEU A 686 26.05 8.50 -21.49
C LEU A 686 25.10 8.78 -22.68
N GLN A 687 24.79 7.78 -23.50
CA GLN A 687 23.83 7.85 -24.61
C GLN A 687 22.42 7.53 -24.11
N PHE A 688 21.87 8.38 -23.24
CA PHE A 688 20.63 8.11 -22.51
C PHE A 688 19.39 7.93 -23.41
N GLU A 689 19.31 8.61 -24.55
CA GLU A 689 18.21 8.43 -25.50
C GLU A 689 18.23 7.04 -26.17
N VAL A 690 19.43 6.53 -26.48
CA VAL A 690 19.62 5.20 -27.05
C VAL A 690 19.31 4.14 -26.00
N ALA A 691 19.81 4.31 -24.77
CA ALA A 691 19.53 3.43 -23.64
C ALA A 691 18.02 3.37 -23.30
N ALA A 692 17.33 4.51 -23.34
CA ALA A 692 15.88 4.58 -23.10
C ALA A 692 15.08 3.85 -24.19
N ARG A 693 15.45 4.00 -25.47
CA ARG A 693 14.83 3.29 -26.60
C ARG A 693 15.01 1.77 -26.50
N LEU A 694 16.24 1.34 -26.19
CA LEU A 694 16.55 -0.08 -25.99
C LEU A 694 15.79 -0.67 -24.79
N ARG A 695 15.65 0.08 -23.70
CA ARG A 695 14.84 -0.32 -22.54
C ARG A 695 13.38 -0.55 -22.92
N ASP A 696 12.81 0.36 -23.70
CA ASP A 696 11.40 0.25 -24.10
C ASP A 696 11.19 -0.95 -25.05
N GLU A 697 12.15 -1.21 -25.96
CA GLU A 697 12.15 -2.39 -26.84
C GLU A 697 12.30 -3.70 -26.05
N ILE A 698 13.17 -3.74 -25.02
CA ILE A 698 13.32 -4.88 -24.10
C ILE A 698 12.01 -5.13 -23.34
N ARG A 699 11.32 -4.09 -22.92
CA ARG A 699 10.05 -4.19 -22.21
C ARG A 699 8.95 -4.81 -23.06
N GLU A 700 8.86 -4.41 -24.33
CA GLU A 700 7.93 -5.01 -25.31
C GLU A 700 8.23 -6.50 -25.54
N LEU A 701 9.49 -6.86 -25.78
CA LEU A 701 9.89 -8.24 -25.99
C LEU A 701 9.67 -9.14 -24.77
N LYS A 702 9.89 -8.61 -23.55
CA LYS A 702 9.56 -9.31 -22.29
C LYS A 702 8.04 -9.49 -22.11
N SER A 703 7.22 -8.55 -22.57
CA SER A 703 5.76 -8.70 -22.58
C SER A 703 5.30 -9.78 -23.57
N GLU A 704 5.91 -9.83 -24.76
CA GLU A 704 5.64 -10.86 -25.75
C GLU A 704 6.07 -12.27 -25.28
N LEU A 705 7.25 -12.37 -24.64
CA LEU A 705 7.73 -13.62 -24.05
C LEU A 705 6.76 -14.15 -22.96
N ARG A 706 6.21 -13.24 -22.14
CA ARG A 706 5.20 -13.59 -21.14
C ARG A 706 3.88 -14.03 -21.77
N GLY A 707 3.46 -13.36 -22.86
CA GLY A 707 2.30 -13.75 -23.64
C GLY A 707 2.41 -15.15 -24.25
N MET A 708 3.59 -15.52 -24.75
CA MET A 708 3.87 -16.86 -25.25
C MET A 708 3.83 -17.90 -24.13
N HIS A 709 4.37 -17.56 -22.96
CA HIS A 709 4.33 -18.45 -21.78
C HIS A 709 2.90 -18.69 -21.27
N ALA A 710 2.05 -17.64 -21.25
CA ALA A 710 0.66 -17.74 -20.83
C ALA A 710 -0.20 -18.52 -21.84
N ALA A 711 0.18 -18.52 -23.12
CA ALA A 711 -0.49 -19.28 -24.17
C ALA A 711 -0.09 -20.77 -24.21
N GLY A 712 0.80 -21.23 -23.31
CA GLY A 712 1.26 -22.61 -23.25
C GLY A 712 2.18 -23.02 -24.41
N VAL A 713 2.85 -22.04 -25.03
CA VAL A 713 3.78 -22.19 -26.16
C VAL A 713 5.21 -21.98 -25.70
#